data_f543a808c65304a7c32c93551a4a55f3
#
_entry.id   f543a808c65304a7c32c93551a4a55f3
#
_cell.length_a   1.000
_cell.length_b   1.000
_cell.length_c   1.000
_cell.angle_alpha   90.00
_cell.angle_beta   90.00
_cell.angle_gamma   90.00
#
_symmetry.space_group_name_H-M   'P 1'
#
loop_
_entity.id
_entity.type
_entity.pdbx_description
1 polymer ?
#
loop_
_entity_poly.entity_id
_entity_poly.type
_entity_poly.pdbx_seq_one_letter_code
_entity_poly.pdbx_strand_id
1 'polypeptide(L)'
;MRRLLSLLVLFCALSYAHAAPGPAAALFERDWQWRLEHQPEYATTLGERRYNDRLSDLSLGAVRARREHLRAMLDEARAIERAGLSPQERLSLDLFVFEQERQLATLAFTMVDPQLLTGWDGLQVRLPRLVAQTPFANEEDYRNYIARLNALPAHVDGVIEQLREGIKTGWTVPKASMRAVPEQLRALRERLNDGPLGAPLRRIPATIETKVREELLAAGTQALNDSAAPALRRLEEFIRTEYLPAARDTLAASGFPGGPGYYAFLARNATGSESTPAELHALGLKEVARIRAAMQDTIPRTGFRGSLPQFLAFARNDKRLFAQDAEALLARYRRVIERARMRLPALFNTIPEEEIGVKRLGQAGGASQVAAYYEAGTPERSAALVVNTERLGSQPLWEVDTLALHEALPGHHLQVARARALRELPAFRRKGWDDAYGEGWATYAEGLGPELGFFKDPFSRFGYLNDDMFRAARLVIDTGIHALGWSRQQALDYLNANTANAPQDNEVEVDRYIAQPAQALSYKAGQLRIKALREKAQAALGTRFDVRRFHDALLGNGVLPLPLLEREMGKWLQTQLGATETPAPADAPAKAPAAVPAPPVAAPATPAPAPATPAPAPAAPAATPAPAAVKPPATTTPAVPATPAKPAAPAPAPAKPSSDAPAPAAAPVKPAPPVPAAGADKRPGELPAAASTPPPDHAGALAEPALPGAVEK
;
A
#
# COMPACT_ATOMS: atom_id res chain seq x y z
N MET A 1 36.07 -14.66 -76.46
CA MET A 1 36.92 -14.31 -75.30
C MET A 1 36.08 -13.40 -74.41
N ARG A 2 35.41 -13.99 -73.43
CA ARG A 2 34.60 -13.29 -72.44
C ARG A 2 35.29 -13.53 -71.07
N ARG A 3 35.78 -12.43 -70.45
CA ARG A 3 36.37 -12.46 -69.12
C ARG A 3 35.23 -12.42 -68.09
N LEU A 4 35.10 -13.47 -67.29
CA LEU A 4 34.30 -13.51 -66.09
C LEU A 4 35.02 -12.75 -64.99
N LEU A 5 34.41 -11.66 -64.52
CA LEU A 5 34.81 -10.96 -63.31
C LEU A 5 34.00 -11.58 -62.12
N SER A 6 34.69 -12.34 -61.29
CA SER A 6 34.11 -12.86 -60.03
C SER A 6 34.22 -11.77 -58.96
N LEU A 7 33.08 -11.17 -58.59
CA LEU A 7 32.97 -10.27 -57.41
C LEU A 7 32.90 -11.13 -56.16
N LEU A 8 33.97 -11.14 -55.37
CA LEU A 8 34.02 -11.71 -54.04
C LEU A 8 33.38 -10.69 -53.07
N VAL A 9 32.11 -10.89 -52.71
CA VAL A 9 31.43 -10.12 -51.65
C VAL A 9 31.89 -10.66 -50.31
N LEU A 10 32.79 -9.95 -49.66
CA LEU A 10 33.24 -10.22 -48.30
C LEU A 10 32.13 -9.76 -47.32
N PHE A 11 31.30 -10.69 -46.86
CA PHE A 11 30.34 -10.50 -45.77
C PHE A 11 31.15 -10.35 -44.45
N CYS A 12 31.49 -9.15 -44.07
CA CYS A 12 31.89 -8.87 -42.69
C CYS A 12 30.66 -9.04 -41.77
N ALA A 13 30.47 -10.26 -41.29
CA ALA A 13 29.61 -10.50 -40.14
C ALA A 13 30.29 -9.81 -38.93
N LEU A 14 29.87 -8.58 -38.65
CA LEU A 14 30.14 -7.93 -37.38
C LEU A 14 29.38 -8.72 -36.30
N SER A 15 30.03 -9.76 -35.78
CA SER A 15 29.65 -10.37 -34.51
C SER A 15 29.78 -9.30 -33.49
N TYR A 16 28.66 -8.68 -33.08
CA TYR A 16 28.57 -7.97 -31.82
C TYR A 16 28.85 -9.01 -30.71
N ALA A 17 30.12 -9.21 -30.40
CA ALA A 17 30.48 -9.84 -29.16
C ALA A 17 29.89 -8.98 -28.05
N HIS A 18 28.77 -9.41 -27.47
CA HIS A 18 28.33 -8.85 -26.22
C HIS A 18 29.47 -9.07 -25.22
N ALA A 19 30.19 -8.01 -24.87
CA ALA A 19 31.15 -8.07 -23.79
C ALA A 19 30.44 -8.70 -22.58
N ALA A 20 31.11 -9.66 -21.92
CA ALA A 20 30.58 -10.23 -20.70
C ALA A 20 30.19 -9.11 -19.74
N PRO A 21 29.03 -9.21 -19.05
CA PRO A 21 28.61 -8.18 -18.12
C PRO A 21 29.73 -7.95 -17.08
N GLY A 22 30.03 -6.68 -16.80
CA GLY A 22 31.01 -6.32 -15.80
C GLY A 22 30.63 -6.91 -14.41
N PRO A 23 31.57 -6.96 -13.46
CA PRO A 23 31.36 -7.61 -12.15
C PRO A 23 30.13 -7.11 -11.42
N ALA A 24 29.87 -5.81 -11.45
CA ALA A 24 28.69 -5.21 -10.82
C ALA A 24 27.38 -5.67 -11.49
N ALA A 25 27.31 -5.71 -12.81
CA ALA A 25 26.14 -6.16 -13.55
C ALA A 25 25.85 -7.65 -13.31
N ALA A 26 26.90 -8.48 -13.23
CA ALA A 26 26.76 -9.91 -12.93
C ALA A 26 26.25 -10.13 -11.48
N LEU A 27 26.74 -9.35 -10.52
CA LEU A 27 26.28 -9.38 -9.13
C LEU A 27 24.79 -9.02 -9.05
N PHE A 28 24.36 -7.92 -9.67
CA PHE A 28 22.96 -7.46 -9.66
C PHE A 28 22.02 -8.49 -10.28
N GLU A 29 22.44 -9.11 -11.36
CA GLU A 29 21.62 -10.13 -12.03
C GLU A 29 21.49 -11.40 -11.18
N ARG A 30 22.56 -11.89 -10.53
CA ARG A 30 22.46 -13.04 -9.63
C ARG A 30 21.53 -12.78 -8.44
N ASP A 31 21.65 -11.63 -7.79
CA ASP A 31 20.75 -11.25 -6.70
C ASP A 31 19.29 -11.13 -7.17
N TRP A 32 19.10 -10.53 -8.35
CA TRP A 32 17.77 -10.41 -8.94
C TRP A 32 17.13 -11.77 -9.25
N GLN A 33 17.87 -12.69 -9.84
CA GLN A 33 17.38 -14.05 -10.11
C GLN A 33 17.10 -14.81 -8.82
N TRP A 34 17.98 -14.70 -7.83
CA TRP A 34 17.75 -15.28 -6.51
C TRP A 34 16.46 -14.73 -5.87
N ARG A 35 16.25 -13.43 -5.95
CA ARG A 35 15.02 -12.79 -5.44
C ARG A 35 13.77 -13.31 -6.14
N LEU A 36 13.77 -13.43 -7.46
CA LEU A 36 12.63 -13.94 -8.22
C LEU A 36 12.31 -15.38 -7.85
N GLU A 37 13.32 -16.21 -7.65
CA GLU A 37 13.17 -17.61 -7.27
C GLU A 37 12.61 -17.77 -5.85
N HIS A 38 13.06 -16.96 -4.89
CA HIS A 38 12.67 -17.07 -3.49
C HIS A 38 11.44 -16.23 -3.14
N GLN A 39 10.95 -15.41 -4.07
CA GLN A 39 9.73 -14.62 -3.96
C GLN A 39 8.85 -14.84 -5.20
N PRO A 40 8.36 -16.08 -5.44
CA PRO A 40 7.63 -16.43 -6.66
C PRO A 40 6.33 -15.65 -6.82
N GLU A 41 5.66 -15.21 -5.74
CA GLU A 41 4.49 -14.34 -5.79
C GLU A 41 4.87 -12.97 -6.39
N TYR A 42 6.01 -12.41 -5.95
CA TYR A 42 6.52 -11.16 -6.50
C TYR A 42 6.91 -11.32 -7.98
N ALA A 43 7.55 -12.43 -8.34
CA ALA A 43 7.87 -12.74 -9.74
C ALA A 43 6.59 -12.76 -10.62
N THR A 44 5.51 -13.37 -10.14
CA THR A 44 4.20 -13.38 -10.83
C THR A 44 3.66 -11.94 -11.03
N THR A 45 3.78 -11.05 -10.04
CA THR A 45 3.33 -9.66 -10.18
C THR A 45 4.08 -8.90 -11.27
N LEU A 46 5.32 -9.29 -11.55
CA LEU A 46 6.17 -8.72 -12.60
C LEU A 46 5.95 -9.36 -13.98
N GLY A 47 5.07 -10.37 -14.09
CA GLY A 47 4.85 -11.15 -15.31
C GLY A 47 5.93 -12.23 -15.56
N GLU A 48 6.76 -12.56 -14.57
CA GLU A 48 7.73 -13.66 -14.67
C GLU A 48 7.03 -14.98 -14.34
N ARG A 49 7.00 -15.90 -15.30
CA ARG A 49 6.22 -17.14 -15.22
C ARG A 49 6.98 -18.35 -14.67
N ARG A 50 8.31 -18.30 -14.68
CA ARG A 50 9.18 -19.47 -14.33
C ARG A 50 8.90 -20.06 -12.95
N TYR A 51 8.31 -19.29 -12.07
CA TYR A 51 8.06 -19.66 -10.67
C TYR A 51 6.57 -19.67 -10.32
N ASN A 52 5.68 -19.73 -11.33
CA ASN A 52 4.24 -19.72 -11.11
C ASN A 52 3.71 -21.03 -10.48
N ASP A 53 4.54 -22.05 -10.39
CA ASP A 53 4.27 -23.34 -9.74
C ASP A 53 4.56 -23.33 -8.23
N ARG A 54 5.14 -22.25 -7.66
CA ARG A 54 5.68 -22.21 -6.31
C ARG A 54 5.07 -21.10 -5.46
N LEU A 55 5.19 -21.26 -4.13
CA LEU A 55 5.00 -20.24 -3.12
C LEU A 55 6.32 -20.03 -2.35
N SER A 56 6.50 -18.84 -1.77
CA SER A 56 7.67 -18.53 -0.93
C SER A 56 7.78 -19.49 0.25
N ASP A 57 9.01 -19.96 0.53
CA ASP A 57 9.32 -20.62 1.80
C ASP A 57 9.46 -19.54 2.89
N LEU A 58 8.56 -19.58 3.87
CA LEU A 58 8.51 -18.64 5.00
C LEU A 58 9.08 -19.22 6.28
N SER A 59 9.73 -20.39 6.23
CA SER A 59 10.38 -21.00 7.38
C SER A 59 11.50 -20.13 7.97
N LEU A 60 11.79 -20.28 9.24
CA LEU A 60 12.97 -19.63 9.87
C LEU A 60 14.28 -20.08 9.23
N GLY A 61 14.30 -21.26 8.60
CA GLY A 61 15.40 -21.74 7.77
C GLY A 61 15.62 -20.84 6.57
N ALA A 62 14.55 -20.54 5.83
CA ALA A 62 14.61 -19.63 4.68
C ALA A 62 15.00 -18.19 5.09
N VAL A 63 14.51 -17.69 6.24
CA VAL A 63 14.90 -16.37 6.76
C VAL A 63 16.42 -16.33 7.06
N ARG A 64 16.98 -17.40 7.63
CA ARG A 64 18.44 -17.50 7.86
C ARG A 64 19.21 -17.53 6.54
N ALA A 65 18.80 -18.35 5.59
CA ALA A 65 19.41 -18.41 4.25
C ALA A 65 19.38 -17.05 3.53
N ARG A 66 18.25 -16.32 3.62
CA ARG A 66 18.15 -14.95 3.11
C ARG A 66 19.16 -14.03 3.78
N ARG A 67 19.34 -14.09 5.08
CA ARG A 67 20.31 -13.26 5.81
C ARG A 67 21.75 -13.55 5.35
N GLU A 68 22.09 -14.81 5.13
CA GLU A 68 23.40 -15.22 4.62
C GLU A 68 23.62 -14.72 3.19
N HIS A 69 22.62 -14.89 2.31
CA HIS A 69 22.65 -14.35 0.95
C HIS A 69 22.89 -12.84 0.93
N LEU A 70 22.11 -12.07 1.72
CA LEU A 70 22.28 -10.60 1.80
C LEU A 70 23.68 -10.19 2.22
N ARG A 71 24.30 -10.92 3.18
CA ARG A 71 25.68 -10.68 3.62
C ARG A 71 26.67 -10.96 2.50
N ALA A 72 26.57 -12.11 1.86
CA ALA A 72 27.46 -12.48 0.74
C ALA A 72 27.38 -11.46 -0.40
N MET A 73 26.17 -11.04 -0.76
CA MET A 73 25.96 -10.02 -1.81
C MET A 73 26.53 -8.66 -1.40
N LEU A 74 26.39 -8.26 -0.14
CA LEU A 74 26.95 -7.02 0.38
C LEU A 74 28.48 -7.04 0.37
N ASP A 75 29.08 -8.13 0.84
CA ASP A 75 30.56 -8.27 0.88
C ASP A 75 31.13 -8.25 -0.53
N GLU A 76 30.53 -8.95 -1.48
CA GLU A 76 30.94 -8.90 -2.89
C GLU A 76 30.76 -7.50 -3.50
N ALA A 77 29.64 -6.83 -3.22
CA ALA A 77 29.39 -5.46 -3.69
C ALA A 77 30.46 -4.47 -3.20
N ARG A 78 30.88 -4.60 -1.95
CA ARG A 78 31.93 -3.77 -1.34
C ARG A 78 33.30 -4.04 -1.90
N ALA A 79 33.58 -5.24 -2.40
CA ALA A 79 34.85 -5.63 -3.03
C ALA A 79 34.99 -5.15 -4.49
N ILE A 80 33.91 -4.68 -5.12
CA ILE A 80 33.98 -4.19 -6.50
C ILE A 80 34.76 -2.87 -6.57
N GLU A 81 35.78 -2.85 -7.40
CA GLU A 81 36.55 -1.65 -7.67
C GLU A 81 35.72 -0.60 -8.41
N ARG A 82 35.66 0.61 -7.86
CA ARG A 82 34.80 1.69 -8.34
C ARG A 82 35.41 2.55 -9.44
N ALA A 83 36.75 2.55 -9.58
CA ALA A 83 37.47 3.44 -10.49
C ALA A 83 37.10 3.26 -11.96
N GLY A 84 36.86 2.01 -12.36
CA GLY A 84 36.46 1.68 -13.75
C GLY A 84 34.98 1.78 -14.06
N LEU A 85 34.11 2.03 -13.06
CA LEU A 85 32.65 2.06 -13.25
C LEU A 85 32.17 3.39 -13.86
N SER A 86 31.20 3.33 -14.75
CA SER A 86 30.45 4.50 -15.21
C SER A 86 29.68 5.17 -14.07
N PRO A 87 29.25 6.43 -14.19
CA PRO A 87 28.41 7.08 -13.18
C PRO A 87 27.12 6.29 -12.83
N GLN A 88 26.49 5.66 -13.82
CA GLN A 88 25.27 4.86 -13.61
C GLN A 88 25.56 3.52 -12.92
N GLU A 89 26.70 2.88 -13.22
CA GLU A 89 27.10 1.66 -12.52
C GLU A 89 27.44 1.96 -11.06
N ARG A 90 28.17 3.06 -10.79
CA ARG A 90 28.44 3.52 -9.41
C ARG A 90 27.15 3.78 -8.63
N LEU A 91 26.16 4.47 -9.26
CA LEU A 91 24.87 4.72 -8.63
C LEU A 91 24.10 3.41 -8.38
N SER A 92 24.16 2.47 -9.32
CA SER A 92 23.55 1.14 -9.15
C SER A 92 24.19 0.37 -7.99
N LEU A 93 25.51 0.44 -7.87
CA LEU A 93 26.24 -0.20 -6.78
C LEU A 93 25.95 0.46 -5.42
N ASP A 94 25.88 1.79 -5.38
CA ASP A 94 25.49 2.54 -4.16
C ASP A 94 24.09 2.15 -3.70
N LEU A 95 23.13 2.08 -4.62
CA LEU A 95 21.76 1.65 -4.30
C LEU A 95 21.73 0.20 -3.84
N PHE A 96 22.47 -0.68 -4.51
CA PHE A 96 22.53 -2.10 -4.15
C PHE A 96 23.06 -2.28 -2.73
N VAL A 97 24.18 -1.64 -2.39
CA VAL A 97 24.75 -1.65 -1.04
C VAL A 97 23.74 -1.10 -0.02
N PHE A 98 23.13 0.03 -0.31
CA PHE A 98 22.10 0.64 0.55
C PHE A 98 20.95 -0.32 0.86
N GLU A 99 20.43 -1.01 -0.16
CA GLU A 99 19.31 -1.97 -0.02
C GLU A 99 19.72 -3.21 0.80
N GLN A 100 20.94 -3.77 0.56
CA GLN A 100 21.42 -4.90 1.33
C GLN A 100 21.62 -4.53 2.81
N GLU A 101 22.25 -3.37 3.09
CA GLU A 101 22.43 -2.85 4.45
C GLU A 101 21.10 -2.63 5.17
N ARG A 102 20.10 -2.03 4.50
CA ARG A 102 18.78 -1.78 5.04
C ARG A 102 18.06 -3.09 5.42
N GLN A 103 18.10 -4.10 4.55
CA GLN A 103 17.50 -5.40 4.81
C GLN A 103 18.22 -6.15 5.96
N LEU A 104 19.54 -6.11 5.99
CA LEU A 104 20.34 -6.71 7.09
C LEU A 104 20.08 -6.02 8.43
N ALA A 105 19.93 -4.68 8.43
CA ALA A 105 19.58 -3.92 9.63
C ALA A 105 18.19 -4.28 10.14
N THR A 106 17.21 -4.52 9.26
CA THR A 106 15.87 -5.02 9.66
C THR A 106 16.00 -6.38 10.35
N LEU A 107 16.76 -7.32 9.76
CA LEU A 107 16.98 -8.66 10.31
C LEU A 107 17.85 -8.67 11.59
N ALA A 108 18.51 -7.54 11.92
CA ALA A 108 19.23 -7.41 13.17
C ALA A 108 18.29 -7.16 14.36
N PHE A 109 17.12 -6.58 14.13
CA PHE A 109 16.09 -6.41 15.18
C PHE A 109 15.38 -7.71 15.47
N THR A 110 14.96 -8.44 14.44
CA THR A 110 14.19 -9.67 14.57
C THR A 110 14.33 -10.55 13.33
N MET A 111 14.26 -11.86 13.56
CA MET A 111 14.22 -12.89 12.50
C MET A 111 12.80 -13.24 12.08
N VAL A 112 11.78 -12.70 12.74
CA VAL A 112 10.38 -12.84 12.33
C VAL A 112 9.92 -11.58 11.61
N ASP A 113 8.98 -11.72 10.69
CA ASP A 113 8.33 -10.58 10.06
C ASP A 113 7.12 -10.16 10.92
N PRO A 114 7.19 -8.98 11.60
CA PRO A 114 6.06 -8.51 12.40
C PRO A 114 4.86 -8.04 11.56
N GLN A 115 4.96 -8.05 10.23
CA GLN A 115 3.87 -7.71 9.31
C GLN A 115 3.41 -8.93 8.48
N LEU A 116 3.89 -10.14 8.81
CA LEU A 116 3.65 -11.37 8.05
C LEU A 116 2.15 -11.68 7.89
N LEU A 117 1.38 -11.45 8.97
CA LEU A 117 -0.05 -11.74 9.01
C LEU A 117 -0.78 -10.73 9.90
N THR A 118 -1.69 -9.98 9.30
CA THR A 118 -2.59 -9.02 9.98
C THR A 118 -3.96 -9.04 9.30
N GLY A 119 -4.97 -8.41 9.92
CA GLY A 119 -6.28 -8.24 9.28
C GLY A 119 -6.25 -7.34 8.04
N TRP A 120 -5.23 -6.48 7.93
CA TRP A 120 -4.99 -5.62 6.78
C TRP A 120 -4.30 -6.36 5.62
N ASP A 121 -3.25 -7.11 5.93
CA ASP A 121 -2.43 -7.83 4.96
C ASP A 121 -1.97 -9.18 5.56
N GLY A 122 -1.94 -10.21 4.73
CA GLY A 122 -1.56 -11.56 5.11
C GLY A 122 -2.03 -12.56 4.08
N LEU A 123 -1.83 -13.84 4.34
CA LEU A 123 -2.15 -14.92 3.41
C LEU A 123 -3.60 -14.84 2.90
N GLN A 124 -4.56 -14.54 3.77
CA GLN A 124 -5.99 -14.45 3.45
C GLN A 124 -6.33 -13.30 2.48
N VAL A 125 -5.48 -12.29 2.42
CA VAL A 125 -5.62 -11.14 1.51
C VAL A 125 -4.75 -11.34 0.26
N ARG A 126 -3.52 -11.83 0.44
CA ARG A 126 -2.53 -11.98 -0.63
C ARG A 126 -2.90 -13.09 -1.62
N LEU A 127 -3.46 -14.22 -1.16
CA LEU A 127 -3.84 -15.33 -2.05
C LEU A 127 -4.88 -14.94 -3.11
N PRO A 128 -6.02 -14.31 -2.76
CA PRO A 128 -6.96 -13.82 -3.77
C PRO A 128 -6.35 -12.82 -4.76
N ARG A 129 -5.46 -11.94 -4.29
CA ARG A 129 -4.74 -10.98 -5.15
C ARG A 129 -3.79 -11.69 -6.10
N LEU A 130 -3.06 -12.69 -5.62
CA LEU A 130 -2.15 -13.50 -6.43
C LEU A 130 -2.91 -14.23 -7.54
N VAL A 131 -4.07 -14.82 -7.23
CA VAL A 131 -4.93 -15.46 -8.22
C VAL A 131 -5.37 -14.47 -9.31
N ALA A 132 -5.75 -13.24 -8.92
CA ALA A 132 -6.14 -12.21 -9.89
C ALA A 132 -4.99 -11.76 -10.81
N GLN A 133 -3.75 -11.98 -10.41
CA GLN A 133 -2.54 -11.63 -11.17
C GLN A 133 -1.92 -12.81 -11.91
N THR A 134 -2.33 -14.03 -11.58
CA THR A 134 -1.86 -15.26 -12.23
C THR A 134 -2.48 -15.40 -13.63
N PRO A 135 -1.71 -15.74 -14.67
CA PRO A 135 -2.25 -16.05 -15.98
C PRO A 135 -3.01 -17.38 -15.96
N PHE A 136 -4.07 -17.49 -16.80
CA PHE A 136 -4.90 -18.68 -16.97
C PHE A 136 -5.27 -18.87 -18.45
N ALA A 137 -4.28 -18.80 -19.34
CA ALA A 137 -4.50 -18.84 -20.79
C ALA A 137 -4.38 -20.25 -21.40
N ASN A 138 -3.61 -21.13 -20.79
CA ASN A 138 -3.27 -22.45 -21.32
C ASN A 138 -3.18 -23.52 -20.22
N GLU A 139 -2.99 -24.78 -20.57
CA GLU A 139 -2.89 -25.91 -19.64
C GLU A 139 -1.79 -25.73 -18.59
N GLU A 140 -0.60 -25.24 -18.99
CA GLU A 140 0.53 -25.05 -18.09
C GLU A 140 0.20 -24.05 -16.97
N ASP A 141 -0.49 -22.96 -17.29
CA ASP A 141 -0.92 -21.97 -16.29
C ASP A 141 -1.80 -22.62 -15.20
N TYR A 142 -2.71 -23.51 -15.57
CA TYR A 142 -3.56 -24.25 -14.64
C TYR A 142 -2.77 -25.28 -13.83
N ARG A 143 -1.84 -26.02 -14.45
CA ARG A 143 -0.98 -26.97 -13.73
C ARG A 143 -0.12 -26.24 -12.69
N ASN A 144 0.47 -25.11 -13.05
CA ASN A 144 1.23 -24.27 -12.14
C ASN A 144 0.36 -23.76 -10.97
N TYR A 145 -0.87 -23.34 -11.25
CA TYR A 145 -1.80 -22.92 -10.20
C TYR A 145 -2.16 -24.07 -9.24
N ILE A 146 -2.42 -25.27 -9.76
CA ILE A 146 -2.68 -26.47 -8.95
C ILE A 146 -1.46 -26.81 -8.08
N ALA A 147 -0.25 -26.71 -8.62
CA ALA A 147 0.98 -26.89 -7.85
C ALA A 147 1.08 -25.89 -6.69
N ARG A 148 0.75 -24.61 -6.91
CA ARG A 148 0.66 -23.59 -5.83
C ARG A 148 -0.35 -23.95 -4.75
N LEU A 149 -1.53 -24.43 -5.13
CA LEU A 149 -2.53 -24.87 -4.16
C LEU A 149 -2.00 -26.04 -3.31
N ASN A 150 -1.27 -26.97 -3.92
CA ASN A 150 -0.63 -28.08 -3.23
C ASN A 150 0.57 -27.68 -2.38
N ALA A 151 1.20 -26.52 -2.64
CA ALA A 151 2.28 -25.96 -1.83
C ALA A 151 1.79 -25.18 -0.58
N LEU A 152 0.49 -24.86 -0.48
CA LEU A 152 -0.07 -24.09 0.64
C LEU A 152 0.16 -24.71 2.02
N PRO A 153 0.12 -26.05 2.23
CA PRO A 153 0.44 -26.63 3.55
C PRO A 153 1.82 -26.22 4.07
N ALA A 154 2.87 -26.36 3.26
CA ALA A 154 4.23 -26.00 3.65
C ALA A 154 4.39 -24.48 3.85
N HIS A 155 3.79 -23.68 3.01
CA HIS A 155 3.78 -22.21 3.16
C HIS A 155 3.12 -21.78 4.48
N VAL A 156 1.98 -22.36 4.83
CA VAL A 156 1.27 -22.11 6.10
C VAL A 156 2.11 -22.58 7.30
N ASP A 157 2.81 -23.71 7.20
CA ASP A 157 3.68 -24.18 8.26
C ASP A 157 4.82 -23.19 8.54
N GLY A 158 5.40 -22.58 7.50
CA GLY A 158 6.38 -21.51 7.64
C GLY A 158 5.80 -20.25 8.30
N VAL A 159 4.56 -19.86 7.96
CA VAL A 159 3.84 -18.77 8.66
C VAL A 159 3.70 -19.08 10.14
N ILE A 160 3.23 -20.27 10.50
CA ILE A 160 3.04 -20.70 11.89
C ILE A 160 4.37 -20.74 12.63
N GLU A 161 5.45 -21.23 12.00
CA GLU A 161 6.79 -21.26 12.61
C GLU A 161 7.27 -19.86 13.00
N GLN A 162 7.17 -18.88 12.08
CA GLN A 162 7.55 -17.49 12.38
C GLN A 162 6.68 -16.89 13.49
N LEU A 163 5.37 -17.09 13.45
CA LEU A 163 4.45 -16.57 14.46
C LEU A 163 4.71 -17.16 15.84
N ARG A 164 5.06 -18.45 15.94
CA ARG A 164 5.48 -19.10 17.21
C ARG A 164 6.80 -18.53 17.73
N GLU A 165 7.77 -18.30 16.84
CA GLU A 165 9.01 -17.62 17.23
C GLU A 165 8.74 -16.19 17.70
N GLY A 166 7.79 -15.50 17.06
CA GLY A 166 7.30 -14.19 17.49
C GLY A 166 6.73 -14.21 18.92
N ILE A 167 5.92 -15.22 19.27
CA ILE A 167 5.41 -15.43 20.64
C ILE A 167 6.59 -15.59 21.60
N LYS A 168 7.53 -16.47 21.27
CA LYS A 168 8.66 -16.81 22.12
C LYS A 168 9.59 -15.62 22.38
N THR A 169 9.77 -14.78 21.37
CA THR A 169 10.71 -13.65 21.41
C THR A 169 10.07 -12.31 21.75
N GLY A 170 8.73 -12.26 21.92
CA GLY A 170 7.98 -11.03 22.20
C GLY A 170 7.68 -10.17 20.96
N TRP A 171 7.99 -10.67 19.76
CA TRP A 171 7.71 -10.00 18.48
C TRP A 171 6.33 -10.35 17.94
N THR A 172 5.29 -10.13 18.74
CA THR A 172 3.89 -10.34 18.32
C THR A 172 3.27 -9.04 17.84
N VAL A 173 2.44 -9.10 16.79
CA VAL A 173 1.60 -7.96 16.41
C VAL A 173 0.52 -7.70 17.48
N PRO A 174 -0.03 -6.46 17.55
CA PRO A 174 -1.14 -6.19 18.46
C PRO A 174 -2.34 -7.09 18.21
N LYS A 175 -3.02 -7.52 19.28
CA LYS A 175 -4.31 -8.25 19.18
C LYS A 175 -5.31 -7.55 18.27
N ALA A 176 -5.34 -6.21 18.32
CA ALA A 176 -6.21 -5.40 17.47
C ALA A 176 -6.02 -5.69 15.99
N SER A 177 -4.75 -5.80 15.52
CA SER A 177 -4.41 -6.09 14.13
C SER A 177 -4.69 -7.53 13.70
N MET A 178 -4.84 -8.46 14.66
CA MET A 178 -5.06 -9.89 14.40
C MET A 178 -6.51 -10.33 14.55
N ARG A 179 -7.35 -9.52 15.21
CA ARG A 179 -8.72 -9.93 15.61
C ARG A 179 -9.59 -10.40 14.44
N ALA A 180 -9.46 -9.80 13.27
CA ALA A 180 -10.25 -10.15 12.09
C ALA A 180 -9.71 -11.39 11.34
N VAL A 181 -8.45 -11.79 11.57
CA VAL A 181 -7.77 -12.82 10.77
C VAL A 181 -8.48 -14.19 10.81
N PRO A 182 -8.92 -14.72 11.96
CA PRO A 182 -9.61 -16.01 12.00
C PRO A 182 -10.88 -16.02 11.15
N GLU A 183 -11.68 -14.95 11.22
CA GLU A 183 -12.90 -14.82 10.43
C GLU A 183 -12.61 -14.71 8.93
N GLN A 184 -11.59 -13.93 8.55
CA GLN A 184 -11.16 -13.79 7.16
C GLN A 184 -10.65 -15.13 6.58
N LEU A 185 -9.88 -15.89 7.35
CA LEU A 185 -9.41 -17.24 6.96
C LEU A 185 -10.59 -18.21 6.82
N ARG A 186 -11.55 -18.18 7.76
CA ARG A 186 -12.76 -18.98 7.70
C ARG A 186 -13.59 -18.65 6.47
N ALA A 187 -13.85 -17.38 6.21
CA ALA A 187 -14.62 -16.93 5.05
C ALA A 187 -13.95 -17.33 3.72
N LEU A 188 -12.61 -17.24 3.65
CA LEU A 188 -11.86 -17.71 2.48
C LEU A 188 -12.01 -19.23 2.30
N ARG A 189 -11.90 -20.01 3.38
CA ARG A 189 -12.01 -21.47 3.37
C ARG A 189 -13.43 -21.95 3.02
N GLU A 190 -14.46 -21.33 3.55
CA GLU A 190 -15.85 -21.69 3.28
C GLU A 190 -16.25 -21.45 1.82
N ARG A 191 -15.53 -20.54 1.14
CA ARG A 191 -15.75 -20.21 -0.27
C ARG A 191 -14.64 -20.68 -1.20
N LEU A 192 -13.91 -21.76 -0.87
CA LEU A 192 -12.80 -22.22 -1.69
C LEU A 192 -13.21 -22.53 -3.13
N ASN A 193 -14.31 -23.26 -3.33
CA ASN A 193 -14.73 -23.70 -4.65
C ASN A 193 -15.51 -22.62 -5.43
N ASP A 194 -16.30 -21.79 -4.77
CA ASP A 194 -17.15 -20.76 -5.38
C ASP A 194 -16.58 -19.34 -5.25
N GLY A 195 -15.57 -19.14 -4.41
CA GLY A 195 -14.85 -17.89 -4.20
C GLY A 195 -13.69 -17.66 -5.16
N PRO A 196 -12.80 -16.71 -4.79
CA PRO A 196 -11.69 -16.28 -5.66
C PRO A 196 -10.73 -17.42 -6.05
N LEU A 197 -10.43 -18.35 -5.13
CA LEU A 197 -9.48 -19.43 -5.40
C LEU A 197 -10.05 -20.46 -6.37
N GLY A 198 -11.33 -20.77 -6.30
CA GLY A 198 -11.99 -21.70 -7.23
C GLY A 198 -12.42 -21.06 -8.56
N ALA A 199 -12.44 -19.72 -8.64
CA ALA A 199 -12.93 -19.02 -9.82
C ALA A 199 -12.19 -19.39 -11.12
N PRO A 200 -10.86 -19.54 -11.18
CA PRO A 200 -10.16 -19.97 -12.39
C PRO A 200 -10.62 -21.34 -12.88
N LEU A 201 -10.79 -22.29 -11.97
CA LEU A 201 -11.18 -23.66 -12.31
C LEU A 201 -12.58 -23.75 -12.94
N ARG A 202 -13.47 -22.82 -12.62
CA ARG A 202 -14.82 -22.72 -13.23
C ARG A 202 -14.83 -22.04 -14.60
N ARG A 203 -13.68 -21.48 -15.04
CA ARG A 203 -13.57 -20.69 -16.27
C ARG A 203 -12.42 -21.17 -17.16
N ILE A 204 -12.11 -22.48 -17.12
CA ILE A 204 -11.06 -23.05 -17.95
C ILE A 204 -11.43 -22.82 -19.43
N PRO A 205 -10.53 -22.17 -20.23
CA PRO A 205 -10.83 -21.80 -21.61
C PRO A 205 -11.23 -22.99 -22.48
N ALA A 206 -12.22 -22.78 -23.35
CA ALA A 206 -12.66 -23.80 -24.29
C ALA A 206 -11.61 -24.14 -25.34
N THR A 207 -10.54 -23.37 -25.48
CA THR A 207 -9.37 -23.64 -26.31
C THR A 207 -8.52 -24.81 -25.80
N ILE A 208 -8.68 -25.18 -24.51
CA ILE A 208 -8.06 -26.39 -23.93
C ILE A 208 -8.97 -27.60 -24.22
N GLU A 209 -8.38 -28.71 -24.60
CA GLU A 209 -9.09 -29.96 -24.92
C GLU A 209 -10.04 -30.36 -23.76
N THR A 210 -11.23 -30.88 -24.09
CA THR A 210 -12.29 -31.19 -23.09
C THR A 210 -11.79 -32.13 -22.01
N LYS A 211 -11.10 -33.25 -22.41
CA LYS A 211 -10.55 -34.21 -21.44
C LYS A 211 -9.55 -33.56 -20.49
N VAL A 212 -8.65 -32.70 -20.99
CA VAL A 212 -7.68 -31.98 -20.19
C VAL A 212 -8.38 -30.98 -19.25
N ARG A 213 -9.45 -30.29 -19.69
CA ARG A 213 -10.24 -29.42 -18.84
C ARG A 213 -10.89 -30.17 -17.67
N GLU A 214 -11.41 -31.37 -17.91
CA GLU A 214 -12.00 -32.23 -16.88
C GLU A 214 -10.93 -32.69 -15.89
N GLU A 215 -9.75 -33.09 -16.35
CA GLU A 215 -8.61 -33.45 -15.50
C GLU A 215 -8.13 -32.27 -14.66
N LEU A 216 -7.97 -31.08 -15.23
CA LEU A 216 -7.56 -29.85 -14.51
C LEU A 216 -8.61 -29.44 -13.46
N LEU A 217 -9.90 -29.52 -13.80
CA LEU A 217 -10.96 -29.22 -12.85
C LEU A 217 -10.95 -30.21 -11.67
N ALA A 218 -10.81 -31.50 -11.95
CA ALA A 218 -10.74 -32.53 -10.91
C ALA A 218 -9.52 -32.34 -10.01
N ALA A 219 -8.31 -32.20 -10.59
CA ALA A 219 -7.07 -32.00 -9.85
C ALA A 219 -7.07 -30.68 -9.04
N GLY A 220 -7.59 -29.59 -9.63
CA GLY A 220 -7.71 -28.32 -8.95
C GLY A 220 -8.70 -28.36 -7.78
N THR A 221 -9.86 -29.00 -7.97
CA THR A 221 -10.85 -29.20 -6.90
C THR A 221 -10.26 -30.06 -5.78
N GLN A 222 -9.52 -31.10 -6.11
CA GLN A 222 -8.80 -31.93 -5.14
C GLN A 222 -7.78 -31.08 -4.37
N ALA A 223 -6.94 -30.31 -5.03
CA ALA A 223 -5.95 -29.45 -4.37
C ALA A 223 -6.60 -28.41 -3.43
N LEU A 224 -7.75 -27.82 -3.81
CA LEU A 224 -8.51 -26.94 -2.92
C LEU A 224 -8.99 -27.66 -1.67
N ASN A 225 -9.52 -28.89 -1.79
CA ASN A 225 -10.13 -29.62 -0.67
C ASN A 225 -9.08 -30.32 0.20
N ASP A 226 -8.05 -30.94 -0.39
CA ASP A 226 -7.12 -31.82 0.31
C ASP A 226 -5.85 -31.08 0.79
N SER A 227 -5.49 -29.96 0.14
CA SER A 227 -4.31 -29.16 0.50
C SER A 227 -4.69 -27.80 1.08
N ALA A 228 -5.45 -26.97 0.35
CA ALA A 228 -5.73 -25.60 0.76
C ALA A 228 -6.67 -25.53 1.98
N ALA A 229 -7.78 -26.28 1.98
CA ALA A 229 -8.75 -26.24 3.09
C ALA A 229 -8.16 -26.65 4.44
N PRO A 230 -7.41 -27.78 4.55
CA PRO A 230 -6.77 -28.17 5.81
C PRO A 230 -5.70 -27.17 6.26
N ALA A 231 -4.92 -26.62 5.34
CA ALA A 231 -3.88 -25.63 5.64
C ALA A 231 -4.49 -24.35 6.24
N LEU A 232 -5.50 -23.79 5.59
CA LEU A 232 -6.20 -22.58 6.08
C LEU A 232 -6.89 -22.83 7.43
N ARG A 233 -7.48 -24.01 7.64
CA ARG A 233 -8.08 -24.40 8.92
C ARG A 233 -7.02 -24.47 10.02
N ARG A 234 -5.87 -25.07 9.74
CA ARG A 234 -4.76 -25.18 10.71
C ARG A 234 -4.23 -23.80 11.12
N LEU A 235 -4.11 -22.87 10.15
CA LEU A 235 -3.72 -21.50 10.44
C LEU A 235 -4.78 -20.77 11.27
N GLU A 236 -6.06 -20.86 10.89
CA GLU A 236 -7.19 -20.29 11.65
C GLU A 236 -7.18 -20.76 13.11
N GLU A 237 -7.04 -22.07 13.32
CA GLU A 237 -7.02 -22.67 14.65
C GLU A 237 -5.81 -22.20 15.47
N PHE A 238 -4.61 -22.21 14.88
CA PHE A 238 -3.39 -21.71 15.52
C PHE A 238 -3.55 -20.24 15.95
N ILE A 239 -4.07 -19.38 15.06
CA ILE A 239 -4.27 -17.96 15.41
C ILE A 239 -5.24 -17.83 16.58
N ARG A 240 -6.34 -18.57 16.57
CA ARG A 240 -7.37 -18.49 17.60
C ARG A 240 -6.91 -19.05 18.95
N THR A 241 -6.18 -20.17 18.96
CA THR A 241 -5.87 -20.93 20.18
C THR A 241 -4.50 -20.63 20.79
N GLU A 242 -3.52 -20.25 19.97
CA GLU A 242 -2.15 -20.00 20.42
C GLU A 242 -1.76 -18.52 20.29
N TYR A 243 -1.94 -17.92 19.08
CA TYR A 243 -1.37 -16.61 18.81
C TYR A 243 -2.14 -15.47 19.48
N LEU A 244 -3.46 -15.38 19.29
CA LEU A 244 -4.28 -14.31 19.88
C LEU A 244 -4.20 -14.24 21.41
N PRO A 245 -4.20 -15.36 22.16
CA PRO A 245 -3.98 -15.30 23.61
C PRO A 245 -2.62 -14.71 23.99
N ALA A 246 -1.57 -15.02 23.23
CA ALA A 246 -0.20 -14.57 23.48
C ALA A 246 0.15 -13.20 22.86
N ALA A 247 -0.66 -12.70 21.93
CA ALA A 247 -0.42 -11.43 21.27
C ALA A 247 -0.52 -10.25 22.26
N ARG A 248 0.27 -9.21 22.02
CA ARG A 248 0.32 -8.01 22.88
C ARG A 248 -0.95 -7.17 22.74
N ASP A 249 -1.31 -6.47 23.82
CA ASP A 249 -2.42 -5.51 23.81
C ASP A 249 -1.98 -4.10 23.37
N THR A 250 -0.69 -3.76 23.55
CA THR A 250 -0.14 -2.45 23.14
C THR A 250 -0.12 -2.30 21.64
N LEU A 251 -0.62 -1.16 21.12
CA LEU A 251 -0.65 -0.87 19.69
C LEU A 251 0.72 -0.43 19.16
N ALA A 252 1.45 0.32 19.99
CA ALA A 252 2.68 1.01 19.60
C ALA A 252 3.81 0.06 19.20
N ALA A 253 4.54 0.37 18.14
CA ALA A 253 5.77 -0.33 17.78
C ALA A 253 6.88 -0.17 18.85
N SER A 254 6.83 0.90 19.64
CA SER A 254 7.68 1.05 20.84
C SER A 254 7.45 -0.04 21.90
N GLY A 255 6.37 -0.82 21.81
CA GLY A 255 6.09 -1.96 22.69
C GLY A 255 6.79 -3.28 22.27
N PHE A 256 7.47 -3.35 21.12
CA PHE A 256 8.31 -4.49 20.76
C PHE A 256 9.59 -4.54 21.62
N PRO A 257 10.30 -5.68 21.72
CA PRO A 257 11.63 -5.72 22.28
C PRO A 257 12.56 -4.71 21.59
N GLY A 258 13.17 -3.77 22.34
CA GLY A 258 13.94 -2.66 21.76
C GLY A 258 13.11 -1.67 20.92
N GLY A 259 11.81 -1.67 21.09
CA GLY A 259 10.83 -1.02 20.24
C GLY A 259 11.02 0.48 19.95
N PRO A 260 11.45 1.34 20.88
CA PRO A 260 11.74 2.74 20.54
C PRO A 260 12.83 2.88 19.46
N GLY A 261 13.91 2.09 19.54
CA GLY A 261 14.95 2.03 18.50
C GLY A 261 14.43 1.44 17.18
N TYR A 262 13.59 0.41 17.26
CA TYR A 262 12.98 -0.20 16.09
C TYR A 262 12.06 0.79 15.35
N TYR A 263 11.18 1.48 16.06
CA TYR A 263 10.30 2.47 15.42
C TYR A 263 11.08 3.65 14.82
N ALA A 264 12.11 4.14 15.52
CA ALA A 264 12.99 5.18 14.96
C ALA A 264 13.71 4.71 13.68
N PHE A 265 14.15 3.43 13.65
CA PHE A 265 14.73 2.82 12.45
C PHE A 265 13.70 2.75 11.30
N LEU A 266 12.46 2.30 11.57
CA LEU A 266 11.40 2.25 10.57
C LEU A 266 11.07 3.64 10.03
N ALA A 267 10.97 4.66 10.91
CA ALA A 267 10.68 6.04 10.53
C ALA A 267 11.78 6.63 9.62
N ARG A 268 13.06 6.36 9.92
CA ARG A 268 14.17 6.75 9.04
C ARG A 268 14.05 6.10 7.66
N ASN A 269 13.79 4.80 7.62
CA ASN A 269 13.66 4.08 6.34
C ASN A 269 12.47 4.61 5.52
N ALA A 270 11.34 4.85 6.18
CA ALA A 270 10.13 5.32 5.52
C ALA A 270 10.20 6.79 5.05
N THR A 271 11.06 7.61 5.64
CA THR A 271 11.17 9.04 5.29
C THR A 271 12.47 9.37 4.56
N GLY A 272 13.45 8.46 4.56
CA GLY A 272 14.80 8.72 4.05
C GLY A 272 15.50 9.86 4.80
N SER A 273 15.12 10.15 6.07
CA SER A 273 15.68 11.25 6.85
C SER A 273 16.11 10.79 8.23
N GLU A 274 17.05 11.55 8.84
CA GLU A 274 17.48 11.31 10.21
C GLU A 274 16.55 11.97 11.25
N SER A 275 15.41 12.51 10.83
CA SER A 275 14.43 13.13 11.72
C SER A 275 13.91 12.11 12.74
N THR A 276 13.87 12.54 13.99
CA THR A 276 13.29 11.76 15.07
C THR A 276 11.74 11.67 14.93
N PRO A 277 11.10 10.67 15.54
CA PRO A 277 9.64 10.61 15.58
C PRO A 277 8.97 11.89 16.13
N ALA A 278 9.60 12.56 17.10
CA ALA A 278 9.10 13.81 17.66
C ALA A 278 9.17 14.98 16.66
N GLU A 279 10.24 15.09 15.90
CA GLU A 279 10.39 16.09 14.81
C GLU A 279 9.39 15.83 13.68
N LEU A 280 9.18 14.55 13.29
CA LEU A 280 8.19 14.17 12.29
C LEU A 280 6.75 14.50 12.77
N HIS A 281 6.44 14.27 14.05
CA HIS A 281 5.18 14.66 14.65
C HIS A 281 4.96 16.18 14.57
N ALA A 282 5.96 16.95 14.98
CA ALA A 282 5.90 18.41 14.93
C ALA A 282 5.76 18.93 13.49
N LEU A 283 6.46 18.32 12.51
CA LEU A 283 6.30 18.60 11.09
C LEU A 283 4.85 18.35 10.64
N GLY A 284 4.29 17.21 11.05
CA GLY A 284 2.90 16.84 10.75
C GLY A 284 1.91 17.90 11.28
N LEU A 285 2.05 18.32 12.53
CA LEU A 285 1.21 19.36 13.13
C LEU A 285 1.31 20.69 12.37
N LYS A 286 2.51 21.10 11.95
CA LYS A 286 2.75 22.30 11.13
C LYS A 286 2.02 22.21 9.79
N GLU A 287 2.13 21.09 9.08
CA GLU A 287 1.48 20.88 7.80
C GLU A 287 -0.06 20.85 7.95
N VAL A 288 -0.58 20.17 8.96
CA VAL A 288 -2.03 20.17 9.27
C VAL A 288 -2.53 21.60 9.49
N ALA A 289 -1.82 22.43 10.25
CA ALA A 289 -2.19 23.83 10.45
C ALA A 289 -2.19 24.63 9.15
N ARG A 290 -1.16 24.48 8.31
CA ARG A 290 -1.06 25.11 6.99
C ARG A 290 -2.22 24.76 6.06
N ILE A 291 -2.53 23.46 5.98
CA ILE A 291 -3.58 22.97 5.09
C ILE A 291 -4.96 23.37 5.61
N ARG A 292 -5.16 23.34 6.94
CA ARG A 292 -6.41 23.82 7.56
C ARG A 292 -6.72 25.26 7.17
N ALA A 293 -5.73 26.14 7.20
CA ALA A 293 -5.89 27.52 6.74
C ALA A 293 -6.30 27.59 5.25
N ALA A 294 -5.65 26.81 4.39
CA ALA A 294 -5.99 26.75 2.95
C ALA A 294 -7.41 26.19 2.71
N MET A 295 -7.87 25.21 3.51
CA MET A 295 -9.25 24.74 3.47
C MET A 295 -10.23 25.84 3.85
N GLN A 296 -9.97 26.57 4.94
CA GLN A 296 -10.82 27.70 5.39
C GLN A 296 -10.95 28.78 4.32
N ASP A 297 -9.90 29.08 3.57
CA ASP A 297 -9.94 30.03 2.43
C ASP A 297 -10.72 29.48 1.23
N THR A 298 -10.76 28.17 1.05
CA THR A 298 -11.43 27.50 -0.08
C THR A 298 -12.93 27.33 0.14
N ILE A 299 -13.37 27.03 1.36
CA ILE A 299 -14.76 26.70 1.71
C ILE A 299 -15.76 27.77 1.27
N PRO A 300 -15.56 29.10 1.52
CA PRO A 300 -16.53 30.11 1.09
C PRO A 300 -16.75 30.13 -0.43
N ARG A 301 -15.74 29.73 -1.21
CA ARG A 301 -15.81 29.67 -2.69
C ARG A 301 -16.72 28.55 -3.20
N THR A 302 -17.01 27.54 -2.37
CA THR A 302 -17.97 26.47 -2.68
C THR A 302 -19.44 26.94 -2.53
N GLY A 303 -19.66 28.17 -2.04
CA GLY A 303 -20.97 28.67 -1.68
C GLY A 303 -21.45 28.25 -0.27
N PHE A 304 -20.68 27.41 0.42
CA PHE A 304 -21.02 26.99 1.80
C PHE A 304 -20.74 28.11 2.81
N ARG A 305 -21.67 28.30 3.75
CA ARG A 305 -21.54 29.25 4.85
C ARG A 305 -21.52 28.51 6.17
N GLY A 306 -20.37 28.47 6.82
CA GLY A 306 -20.18 27.77 8.08
C GLY A 306 -18.70 27.55 8.40
N SER A 307 -18.45 26.96 9.55
CA SER A 307 -17.09 26.63 10.01
C SER A 307 -16.53 25.41 9.25
N LEU A 308 -15.21 25.20 9.34
CA LEU A 308 -14.56 24.01 8.77
C LEU A 308 -15.18 22.67 9.28
N PRO A 309 -15.43 22.46 10.59
CA PRO A 309 -16.10 21.22 11.03
C PRO A 309 -17.49 21.02 10.40
N GLN A 310 -18.26 22.09 10.24
CA GLN A 310 -19.57 22.02 9.59
C GLN A 310 -19.44 21.68 8.10
N PHE A 311 -18.43 22.22 7.42
CA PHE A 311 -18.17 21.89 6.03
C PHE A 311 -17.70 20.44 5.85
N LEU A 312 -16.80 19.94 6.70
CA LEU A 312 -16.37 18.55 6.69
C LEU A 312 -17.56 17.60 6.87
N ALA A 313 -18.46 17.92 7.81
CA ALA A 313 -19.69 17.15 7.99
C ALA A 313 -20.61 17.21 6.75
N PHE A 314 -20.75 18.39 6.13
CA PHE A 314 -21.51 18.55 4.89
C PHE A 314 -20.89 17.75 3.74
N ALA A 315 -19.58 17.89 3.50
CA ALA A 315 -18.86 17.20 2.41
C ALA A 315 -18.90 15.66 2.55
N ARG A 316 -18.97 15.17 3.79
CA ARG A 316 -19.06 13.75 4.13
C ARG A 316 -20.45 13.16 3.93
N ASN A 317 -21.51 13.96 4.11
CA ASN A 317 -22.88 13.43 4.20
C ASN A 317 -23.80 13.83 3.04
N ASP A 318 -23.47 14.86 2.25
CA ASP A 318 -24.32 15.28 1.15
C ASP A 318 -24.20 14.32 -0.05
N LYS A 319 -25.21 13.50 -0.25
CA LYS A 319 -25.28 12.48 -1.31
C LYS A 319 -25.03 13.02 -2.72
N ARG A 320 -25.28 14.31 -2.96
CA ARG A 320 -25.03 14.95 -4.27
C ARG A 320 -23.55 15.02 -4.63
N LEU A 321 -22.67 14.94 -3.62
CA LEU A 321 -21.22 14.99 -3.76
C LEU A 321 -20.60 13.61 -4.02
N PHE A 322 -21.39 12.55 -4.09
CA PHE A 322 -20.92 11.18 -4.27
C PHE A 322 -21.36 10.60 -5.61
N ALA A 323 -20.61 9.59 -6.07
CA ALA A 323 -20.96 8.85 -7.27
C ALA A 323 -22.27 8.07 -7.06
N GLN A 324 -23.19 8.17 -8.03
CA GLN A 324 -24.47 7.46 -8.00
C GLN A 324 -24.49 6.27 -8.98
N ASP A 325 -23.57 6.27 -9.95
CA ASP A 325 -23.46 5.27 -11.00
C ASP A 325 -21.99 4.88 -11.23
N ALA A 326 -21.73 3.58 -11.31
CA ALA A 326 -20.39 3.04 -11.44
C ALA A 326 -19.73 3.40 -12.78
N GLU A 327 -20.48 3.29 -13.90
CA GLU A 327 -19.90 3.62 -15.22
C GLU A 327 -19.66 5.12 -15.37
N ALA A 328 -20.54 5.97 -14.81
CA ALA A 328 -20.32 7.42 -14.77
C ALA A 328 -19.05 7.78 -13.98
N LEU A 329 -18.78 7.10 -12.87
CA LEU A 329 -17.57 7.27 -12.07
C LEU A 329 -16.32 6.86 -12.87
N LEU A 330 -16.32 5.67 -13.48
CA LEU A 330 -15.21 5.21 -14.32
C LEU A 330 -14.97 6.13 -15.52
N ALA A 331 -16.04 6.60 -16.17
CA ALA A 331 -15.95 7.55 -17.26
C ALA A 331 -15.36 8.89 -16.78
N ARG A 332 -15.64 9.33 -15.55
CA ARG A 332 -15.05 10.53 -14.97
C ARG A 332 -13.54 10.37 -14.79
N TYR A 333 -13.06 9.25 -14.23
CA TYR A 333 -11.63 8.95 -14.13
C TYR A 333 -10.94 8.94 -15.50
N ARG A 334 -11.54 8.28 -16.52
CA ARG A 334 -11.01 8.28 -17.90
C ARG A 334 -10.83 9.69 -18.43
N ARG A 335 -11.83 10.57 -18.26
CA ARG A 335 -11.74 11.98 -18.70
C ARG A 335 -10.65 12.76 -17.98
N VAL A 336 -10.43 12.53 -16.69
CA VAL A 336 -9.37 13.19 -15.92
C VAL A 336 -8.01 12.74 -16.43
N ILE A 337 -7.79 11.44 -16.62
CA ILE A 337 -6.54 10.88 -17.14
C ILE A 337 -6.22 11.44 -18.52
N GLU A 338 -7.21 11.47 -19.42
CA GLU A 338 -7.01 12.00 -20.78
C GLU A 338 -6.68 13.50 -20.76
N ARG A 339 -7.39 14.28 -19.94
CA ARG A 339 -7.08 15.71 -19.77
C ARG A 339 -5.68 15.93 -19.21
N ALA A 340 -5.23 15.10 -18.26
CA ALA A 340 -3.87 15.16 -17.74
C ALA A 340 -2.85 14.81 -18.82
N ARG A 341 -3.07 13.72 -19.59
CA ARG A 341 -2.20 13.26 -20.69
C ARG A 341 -1.91 14.39 -21.69
N MET A 342 -2.95 15.08 -22.14
CA MET A 342 -2.81 16.20 -23.09
C MET A 342 -1.95 17.35 -22.55
N ARG A 343 -1.80 17.47 -21.23
CA ARG A 343 -1.07 18.57 -20.60
C ARG A 343 0.32 18.18 -20.08
N LEU A 344 0.66 16.91 -20.08
CA LEU A 344 1.98 16.44 -19.63
C LEU A 344 3.16 17.13 -20.33
N PRO A 345 3.12 17.46 -21.66
CA PRO A 345 4.24 18.13 -22.33
C PRO A 345 4.62 19.49 -21.74
N ALA A 346 3.72 20.13 -20.98
CA ALA A 346 4.04 21.37 -20.26
C ALA A 346 4.99 21.15 -19.07
N LEU A 347 5.01 19.93 -18.51
CA LEU A 347 5.77 19.60 -17.29
C LEU A 347 6.84 18.52 -17.50
N PHE A 348 6.84 17.80 -18.62
CA PHE A 348 7.73 16.66 -18.90
C PHE A 348 8.21 16.70 -20.34
N ASN A 349 9.53 16.46 -20.59
CA ASN A 349 10.02 16.19 -21.94
C ASN A 349 9.90 14.69 -22.28
N THR A 350 10.05 13.81 -21.29
CA THR A 350 9.98 12.36 -21.47
C THR A 350 8.69 11.81 -20.89
N ILE A 351 7.79 11.39 -21.76
CA ILE A 351 6.50 10.80 -21.40
C ILE A 351 6.50 9.36 -21.89
N PRO A 352 6.22 8.35 -21.01
CA PRO A 352 6.17 6.97 -21.42
C PRO A 352 5.03 6.68 -22.38
N GLU A 353 5.25 5.76 -23.33
CA GLU A 353 4.26 5.32 -24.30
C GLU A 353 3.22 4.35 -23.71
N GLU A 354 3.54 3.72 -22.56
CA GLU A 354 2.63 2.78 -21.90
C GLU A 354 1.33 3.46 -21.53
N GLU A 355 0.22 2.90 -22.00
CA GLU A 355 -1.12 3.41 -21.72
C GLU A 355 -1.67 2.86 -20.40
N ILE A 356 -2.54 3.64 -19.75
CA ILE A 356 -3.27 3.23 -18.56
C ILE A 356 -4.77 3.17 -18.85
N GLY A 357 -5.37 2.01 -18.53
CA GLY A 357 -6.81 1.83 -18.55
C GLY A 357 -7.46 2.20 -17.22
N VAL A 358 -8.82 2.19 -17.19
CA VAL A 358 -9.61 2.30 -15.96
C VAL A 358 -10.54 1.10 -15.87
N LYS A 359 -10.44 0.31 -14.81
CA LYS A 359 -11.24 -0.89 -14.61
C LYS A 359 -11.89 -0.93 -13.22
N ARG A 360 -12.94 -1.72 -13.07
CA ARG A 360 -13.56 -2.00 -11.78
C ARG A 360 -12.67 -2.93 -10.96
N LEU A 361 -12.70 -2.74 -9.64
CA LEU A 361 -12.18 -3.73 -8.70
C LEU A 361 -13.01 -5.02 -8.83
N GLY A 362 -12.34 -6.17 -8.87
CA GLY A 362 -13.01 -7.47 -8.88
C GLY A 362 -13.77 -7.74 -7.57
N GLN A 363 -14.80 -8.59 -7.63
CA GLN A 363 -15.75 -8.86 -6.53
C GLN A 363 -15.15 -9.43 -5.23
N ALA A 364 -13.89 -9.79 -5.19
CA ALA A 364 -13.25 -10.35 -4.01
C ALA A 364 -12.68 -9.24 -3.12
N GLY A 365 -13.44 -8.81 -2.11
CA GLY A 365 -12.94 -7.96 -1.03
C GLY A 365 -13.17 -6.45 -1.16
N GLY A 366 -14.08 -6.01 -2.02
CA GLY A 366 -14.35 -4.59 -2.25
C GLY A 366 -14.71 -3.76 -1.01
N ALA A 367 -15.33 -4.38 -0.01
CA ALA A 367 -15.75 -3.68 1.21
C ALA A 367 -14.59 -3.21 2.11
N SER A 368 -13.43 -3.86 2.04
CA SER A 368 -12.23 -3.56 2.84
C SER A 368 -11.09 -2.92 2.03
N GLN A 369 -11.30 -2.62 0.75
CA GLN A 369 -10.29 -2.05 -0.14
C GLN A 369 -10.39 -0.51 -0.18
N VAL A 370 -9.26 0.13 -0.52
CA VAL A 370 -9.19 1.57 -0.79
C VAL A 370 -10.09 1.98 -1.96
N ALA A 371 -10.34 3.29 -2.11
CA ALA A 371 -11.20 3.85 -3.14
C ALA A 371 -10.73 3.53 -4.57
N ALA A 372 -9.43 3.62 -4.82
CA ALA A 372 -8.78 3.19 -6.06
C ALA A 372 -7.28 2.93 -5.81
N TYR A 373 -6.63 2.24 -6.76
CA TYR A 373 -5.17 2.03 -6.75
C TYR A 373 -4.64 1.79 -8.15
N TYR A 374 -3.35 2.05 -8.34
CA TYR A 374 -2.63 1.75 -9.56
C TYR A 374 -2.21 0.28 -9.62
N GLU A 375 -2.48 -0.35 -10.76
CA GLU A 375 -1.97 -1.69 -11.08
C GLU A 375 -1.04 -1.58 -12.29
N ALA A 376 0.23 -1.91 -12.08
CA ALA A 376 1.23 -1.84 -13.13
C ALA A 376 1.01 -2.92 -14.20
N GLY A 377 1.26 -2.56 -15.47
CA GLY A 377 1.19 -3.49 -16.59
C GLY A 377 2.22 -4.62 -16.52
N THR A 378 1.95 -5.70 -17.23
CA THR A 378 2.90 -6.76 -17.56
C THR A 378 2.85 -7.00 -19.07
N PRO A 379 3.71 -7.84 -19.67
CA PRO A 379 3.58 -8.16 -21.09
C PRO A 379 2.20 -8.68 -21.51
N GLU A 380 1.47 -9.32 -20.58
CA GLU A 380 0.15 -9.92 -20.82
C GLU A 380 -1.02 -9.07 -20.30
N ARG A 381 -0.75 -8.01 -19.53
CA ARG A 381 -1.78 -7.23 -18.87
C ARG A 381 -1.46 -5.75 -18.93
N SER A 382 -2.37 -4.96 -19.48
CA SER A 382 -2.23 -3.50 -19.51
C SER A 382 -2.26 -2.89 -18.12
N ALA A 383 -1.53 -1.78 -17.93
CA ALA A 383 -1.61 -0.99 -16.72
C ALA A 383 -3.03 -0.43 -16.50
N ALA A 384 -3.46 -0.32 -15.24
CA ALA A 384 -4.80 0.16 -14.94
C ALA A 384 -4.89 0.94 -13.63
N LEU A 385 -5.74 1.96 -13.64
CA LEU A 385 -6.38 2.49 -12.44
C LEU A 385 -7.55 1.59 -12.07
N VAL A 386 -7.45 0.89 -10.95
CA VAL A 386 -8.48 0.00 -10.43
C VAL A 386 -9.35 0.76 -9.46
N VAL A 387 -10.65 0.90 -9.76
CA VAL A 387 -11.61 1.70 -8.97
C VAL A 387 -12.58 0.80 -8.23
N ASN A 388 -12.75 1.03 -6.95
CA ASN A 388 -13.73 0.33 -6.12
C ASN A 388 -15.13 0.90 -6.37
N THR A 389 -15.94 0.18 -7.13
CA THR A 389 -17.30 0.57 -7.47
C THR A 389 -18.38 -0.09 -6.61
N GLU A 390 -18.00 -0.91 -5.61
CA GLU A 390 -18.98 -1.58 -4.73
C GLU A 390 -19.53 -0.63 -3.65
N ARG A 391 -18.80 0.46 -3.34
CA ARG A 391 -19.15 1.42 -2.29
C ARG A 391 -19.24 2.83 -2.86
N LEU A 392 -20.16 3.05 -3.82
CA LEU A 392 -20.33 4.37 -4.46
C LEU A 392 -20.64 5.49 -3.46
N GLY A 393 -21.31 5.18 -2.36
CA GLY A 393 -21.59 6.12 -1.28
C GLY A 393 -20.38 6.60 -0.48
N SER A 394 -19.20 5.99 -0.68
CA SER A 394 -17.90 6.45 -0.16
C SER A 394 -16.94 6.87 -1.27
N GLN A 395 -17.44 7.17 -2.48
CA GLN A 395 -16.67 7.66 -3.62
C GLN A 395 -17.03 9.13 -3.91
N PRO A 396 -16.40 10.09 -3.21
CA PRO A 396 -16.74 11.49 -3.38
C PRO A 396 -16.24 12.02 -4.72
N LEU A 397 -17.10 12.74 -5.43
CA LEU A 397 -16.79 13.30 -6.74
C LEU A 397 -15.71 14.39 -6.69
N TRP A 398 -15.53 15.03 -5.55
CA TRP A 398 -14.51 16.07 -5.34
C TRP A 398 -13.08 15.50 -5.22
N GLU A 399 -12.91 14.21 -4.94
CA GLU A 399 -11.62 13.54 -4.81
C GLU A 399 -11.09 13.00 -6.16
N VAL A 400 -11.96 12.78 -7.14
CA VAL A 400 -11.62 12.08 -8.39
C VAL A 400 -10.44 12.69 -9.13
N ASP A 401 -10.37 14.02 -9.21
CA ASP A 401 -9.26 14.70 -9.87
C ASP A 401 -7.92 14.39 -9.17
N THR A 402 -7.89 14.48 -7.84
CA THR A 402 -6.67 14.26 -7.05
C THR A 402 -6.22 12.81 -7.12
N LEU A 403 -7.14 11.88 -6.92
CA LEU A 403 -6.83 10.45 -6.92
C LEU A 403 -6.37 9.97 -8.31
N ALA A 404 -6.95 10.50 -9.40
CA ALA A 404 -6.47 10.22 -10.74
C ALA A 404 -5.07 10.79 -11.02
N LEU A 405 -4.74 11.96 -10.45
CA LEU A 405 -3.38 12.51 -10.55
C LEU A 405 -2.37 11.71 -9.73
N HIS A 406 -2.77 11.13 -8.60
CA HIS A 406 -1.94 10.28 -7.75
C HIS A 406 -1.68 8.91 -8.41
N GLU A 407 -2.73 8.20 -8.77
CA GLU A 407 -2.63 6.81 -9.24
C GLU A 407 -2.22 6.69 -10.71
N ALA A 408 -2.64 7.67 -11.54
CA ALA A 408 -2.39 7.60 -12.98
C ALA A 408 -1.36 8.65 -13.44
N LEU A 409 -1.79 9.78 -13.96
CA LEU A 409 -0.95 10.78 -14.64
C LEU A 409 -1.05 12.15 -13.95
N PRO A 410 0.09 12.71 -13.50
CA PRO A 410 1.48 12.25 -13.63
C PRO A 410 2.02 11.42 -12.46
N GLY A 411 1.18 10.77 -11.66
CA GLY A 411 1.55 10.04 -10.46
C GLY A 411 2.22 8.68 -10.72
N HIS A 412 1.72 7.63 -10.03
CA HIS A 412 2.33 6.30 -10.02
C HIS A 412 2.54 5.72 -11.42
N HIS A 413 1.55 5.80 -12.31
CA HIS A 413 1.68 5.24 -13.65
C HIS A 413 2.85 5.87 -14.42
N LEU A 414 2.94 7.19 -14.46
CA LEU A 414 4.03 7.86 -15.17
C LEU A 414 5.40 7.48 -14.59
N GLN A 415 5.55 7.46 -13.27
CA GLN A 415 6.78 7.14 -12.58
C GLN A 415 7.22 5.69 -12.85
N VAL A 416 6.30 4.73 -12.71
CA VAL A 416 6.59 3.29 -12.88
C VAL A 416 6.88 2.95 -14.34
N ALA A 417 6.05 3.44 -15.28
CA ALA A 417 6.26 3.22 -16.71
C ALA A 417 7.59 3.81 -17.18
N ARG A 418 7.94 5.01 -16.68
CA ARG A 418 9.22 5.64 -16.99
C ARG A 418 10.40 4.85 -16.45
N ALA A 419 10.36 4.38 -15.19
CA ALA A 419 11.41 3.56 -14.62
C ALA A 419 11.62 2.25 -15.40
N ARG A 420 10.54 1.60 -15.84
CA ARG A 420 10.57 0.37 -16.64
C ARG A 420 11.15 0.57 -18.04
N ALA A 421 10.99 1.76 -18.61
CA ALA A 421 11.51 2.11 -19.93
C ALA A 421 13.05 2.31 -19.96
N LEU A 422 13.71 2.50 -18.80
CA LEU A 422 15.17 2.68 -18.68
C LEU A 422 15.92 1.35 -18.81
N ARG A 423 15.86 0.75 -20.01
CA ARG A 423 16.35 -0.63 -20.26
C ARG A 423 17.83 -0.83 -19.97
N GLU A 424 18.63 0.23 -19.98
CA GLU A 424 20.06 0.26 -19.66
C GLU A 424 20.34 0.06 -18.16
N LEU A 425 19.36 0.29 -17.31
CA LEU A 425 19.50 0.09 -15.87
C LEU A 425 19.23 -1.37 -15.47
N PRO A 426 19.87 -1.86 -14.40
CA PRO A 426 19.58 -3.19 -13.85
C PRO A 426 18.10 -3.36 -13.46
N ALA A 427 17.61 -4.59 -13.49
CA ALA A 427 16.20 -4.91 -13.24
C ALA A 427 15.71 -4.41 -11.88
N PHE A 428 16.52 -4.51 -10.83
CA PHE A 428 16.16 -4.06 -9.48
C PHE A 428 15.93 -2.54 -9.40
N ARG A 429 16.57 -1.70 -10.23
CA ARG A 429 16.33 -0.27 -10.33
C ARG A 429 15.07 0.08 -11.11
N ARG A 430 14.74 -0.73 -12.11
CA ARG A 430 13.58 -0.51 -12.99
C ARG A 430 12.28 -1.01 -12.42
N LYS A 431 12.34 -2.08 -11.63
CA LYS A 431 11.19 -2.82 -11.10
C LYS A 431 11.12 -2.80 -9.57
N GLY A 432 12.07 -2.12 -8.90
CA GLY A 432 12.06 -1.94 -7.46
C GLY A 432 10.99 -0.96 -7.01
N TRP A 433 10.84 -0.85 -5.69
CA TRP A 433 9.96 0.11 -5.04
C TRP A 433 10.63 0.68 -3.79
N ASP A 434 10.45 1.98 -3.58
CA ASP A 434 10.80 2.68 -2.34
C ASP A 434 9.60 3.58 -1.99
N ASP A 435 9.05 3.41 -0.78
CA ASP A 435 7.81 4.09 -0.38
C ASP A 435 7.95 5.61 -0.39
N ALA A 436 9.06 6.14 0.13
CA ALA A 436 9.25 7.58 0.19
C ALA A 436 9.41 8.22 -1.20
N TYR A 437 10.01 7.50 -2.13
CA TYR A 437 10.13 7.93 -3.52
C TYR A 437 8.81 7.80 -4.28
N GLY A 438 8.18 6.62 -4.23
CA GLY A 438 6.97 6.34 -5.01
C GLY A 438 5.75 7.13 -4.51
N GLU A 439 5.47 7.05 -3.20
CA GLU A 439 4.35 7.77 -2.57
C GLU A 439 4.62 9.29 -2.50
N GLY A 440 5.88 9.64 -2.24
CA GLY A 440 6.31 11.04 -2.24
C GLY A 440 6.15 11.68 -3.61
N TRP A 441 6.51 10.97 -4.69
CA TRP A 441 6.28 11.42 -6.06
C TRP A 441 4.79 11.56 -6.37
N ALA A 442 3.98 10.54 -6.10
CA ALA A 442 2.55 10.58 -6.41
C ALA A 442 1.83 11.71 -5.65
N THR A 443 2.17 11.92 -4.36
CA THR A 443 1.63 13.04 -3.56
C THR A 443 2.16 14.40 -4.06
N TYR A 444 3.40 14.47 -4.55
CA TYR A 444 3.91 15.68 -5.22
C TYR A 444 3.17 15.94 -6.54
N ALA A 445 2.85 14.89 -7.30
CA ALA A 445 2.13 14.96 -8.56
C ALA A 445 0.69 15.50 -8.40
N GLU A 446 0.01 15.16 -7.30
CA GLU A 446 -1.27 15.81 -6.93
C GLU A 446 -1.13 17.34 -6.91
N GLY A 447 -0.04 17.84 -6.33
CA GLY A 447 0.27 19.25 -6.24
C GLY A 447 0.55 19.97 -7.57
N LEU A 448 0.81 19.22 -8.65
CA LEU A 448 0.96 19.75 -10.01
C LEU A 448 -0.40 20.06 -10.69
N GLY A 449 -1.51 19.70 -10.04
CA GLY A 449 -2.85 19.91 -10.57
C GLY A 449 -3.11 21.33 -11.10
N PRO A 450 -2.79 22.41 -10.38
CA PRO A 450 -2.96 23.78 -10.91
C PRO A 450 -2.16 24.05 -12.18
N GLU A 451 -0.93 23.56 -12.28
CA GLU A 451 -0.08 23.71 -13.48
C GLU A 451 -0.65 22.91 -14.67
N LEU A 452 -1.34 21.81 -14.40
CA LEU A 452 -2.07 21.01 -15.39
C LEU A 452 -3.50 21.53 -15.64
N GLY A 453 -3.91 22.64 -14.99
CA GLY A 453 -5.22 23.28 -15.18
C GLY A 453 -6.36 22.59 -14.42
N PHE A 454 -6.06 21.77 -13.39
CA PHE A 454 -7.02 21.17 -12.44
C PHE A 454 -7.31 22.11 -11.27
N PHE A 455 -8.24 21.73 -10.43
CA PHE A 455 -8.62 22.39 -9.17
C PHE A 455 -9.15 23.83 -9.36
N LYS A 456 -9.73 24.13 -10.53
CA LYS A 456 -10.42 25.41 -10.77
C LYS A 456 -11.78 25.44 -10.09
N ASP A 457 -12.47 24.31 -10.04
CA ASP A 457 -13.68 24.11 -9.26
C ASP A 457 -13.35 24.07 -7.76
N PRO A 458 -14.06 24.84 -6.90
CA PRO A 458 -13.78 24.88 -5.47
C PRO A 458 -13.93 23.54 -4.76
N PHE A 459 -14.83 22.66 -5.19
CA PHE A 459 -14.95 21.31 -4.60
C PHE A 459 -13.78 20.42 -5.01
N SER A 460 -13.34 20.45 -6.27
CA SER A 460 -12.12 19.75 -6.69
C SER A 460 -10.88 20.29 -5.97
N ARG A 461 -10.80 21.63 -5.73
CA ARG A 461 -9.73 22.23 -4.92
C ARG A 461 -9.78 21.75 -3.47
N PHE A 462 -10.97 21.67 -2.88
CA PHE A 462 -11.16 21.10 -1.54
C PHE A 462 -10.73 19.64 -1.51
N GLY A 463 -11.04 18.84 -2.53
CA GLY A 463 -10.61 17.45 -2.65
C GLY A 463 -9.10 17.30 -2.54
N TYR A 464 -8.35 18.07 -3.32
CA TYR A 464 -6.88 18.11 -3.21
C TYR A 464 -6.41 18.49 -1.78
N LEU A 465 -7.03 19.49 -1.16
CA LEU A 465 -6.66 19.90 0.20
C LEU A 465 -7.04 18.84 1.25
N ASN A 466 -8.13 18.10 1.05
CA ASN A 466 -8.52 16.98 1.90
C ASN A 466 -7.50 15.84 1.83
N ASP A 467 -7.00 15.52 0.63
CA ASP A 467 -5.98 14.49 0.46
C ASP A 467 -4.63 14.96 1.02
N ASP A 468 -4.23 16.22 0.79
CA ASP A 468 -3.03 16.81 1.38
C ASP A 468 -3.11 16.80 2.93
N MET A 469 -4.29 17.08 3.50
CA MET A 469 -4.58 16.99 4.94
C MET A 469 -4.47 15.55 5.43
N PHE A 470 -5.03 14.60 4.70
CA PHE A 470 -4.97 13.19 5.01
C PHE A 470 -3.51 12.69 5.07
N ARG A 471 -2.66 13.07 4.09
CA ARG A 471 -1.22 12.75 4.09
C ARG A 471 -0.48 13.46 5.25
N ALA A 472 -0.84 14.70 5.61
CA ALA A 472 -0.25 15.41 6.73
C ALA A 472 -0.66 14.80 8.09
N ALA A 473 -1.93 14.42 8.23
CA ALA A 473 -2.44 13.76 9.44
C ALA A 473 -1.74 12.41 9.69
N ARG A 474 -1.29 11.68 8.65
CA ARG A 474 -0.53 10.44 8.79
C ARG A 474 0.77 10.63 9.57
N LEU A 475 1.50 11.75 9.37
CA LEU A 475 2.70 12.06 10.15
C LEU A 475 2.38 12.17 11.64
N VAL A 476 1.24 12.81 11.98
CA VAL A 476 0.82 13.02 13.38
C VAL A 476 0.33 11.71 14.00
N ILE A 477 -0.48 10.95 13.27
CA ILE A 477 -1.15 9.76 13.81
C ILE A 477 -0.17 8.61 13.98
N ASP A 478 0.66 8.32 12.97
CA ASP A 478 1.62 7.23 13.03
C ASP A 478 2.62 7.43 14.17
N THR A 479 3.22 8.62 14.26
CA THR A 479 4.10 8.98 15.39
C THR A 479 3.35 9.05 16.71
N GLY A 480 2.09 9.49 16.70
CA GLY A 480 1.21 9.50 17.85
C GLY A 480 1.00 8.10 18.42
N ILE A 481 0.65 7.13 17.57
CA ILE A 481 0.46 5.73 17.98
C ILE A 481 1.79 5.11 18.43
N HIS A 482 2.81 5.18 17.60
CA HIS A 482 4.00 4.33 17.73
C HIS A 482 5.09 4.91 18.63
N ALA A 483 5.13 6.23 18.83
CA ALA A 483 6.09 6.87 19.72
C ALA A 483 5.45 7.53 20.95
N LEU A 484 4.24 8.09 20.82
CA LEU A 484 3.59 8.86 21.89
C LEU A 484 2.48 8.07 22.61
N GLY A 485 2.20 6.82 22.21
CA GLY A 485 1.25 5.94 22.88
C GLY A 485 -0.23 6.31 22.70
N TRP A 486 -0.58 6.96 21.58
CA TRP A 486 -1.97 7.24 21.27
C TRP A 486 -2.79 5.96 21.16
N SER A 487 -4.00 6.00 21.71
CA SER A 487 -5.00 4.97 21.47
C SER A 487 -5.55 5.03 20.05
N ARG A 488 -6.15 3.92 19.59
CA ARG A 488 -6.90 3.87 18.32
C ARG A 488 -7.96 4.97 18.24
N GLN A 489 -8.67 5.23 19.35
CA GLN A 489 -9.71 6.26 19.39
C GLN A 489 -9.13 7.66 19.21
N GLN A 490 -8.03 8.01 19.87
CA GLN A 490 -7.36 9.31 19.66
C GLN A 490 -6.94 9.50 18.20
N ALA A 491 -6.42 8.46 17.56
CA ALA A 491 -6.05 8.48 16.15
C ALA A 491 -7.27 8.71 15.24
N LEU A 492 -8.38 8.01 15.50
CA LEU A 492 -9.65 8.15 14.77
C LEU A 492 -10.25 9.56 14.96
N ASP A 493 -10.30 10.05 16.20
CA ASP A 493 -10.83 11.37 16.50
C ASP A 493 -10.03 12.46 15.78
N TYR A 494 -8.69 12.32 15.76
CA TYR A 494 -7.83 13.25 15.05
C TYR A 494 -8.09 13.24 13.54
N LEU A 495 -8.21 12.07 12.93
CA LEU A 495 -8.46 11.93 11.49
C LEU A 495 -9.85 12.45 11.11
N ASN A 496 -10.88 12.08 11.89
CA ASN A 496 -12.26 12.50 11.69
C ASN A 496 -12.46 14.02 11.84
N ALA A 497 -11.67 14.66 12.72
CA ALA A 497 -11.73 16.11 12.95
C ALA A 497 -11.04 16.92 11.85
N ASN A 498 -10.16 16.29 11.05
CA ASN A 498 -9.34 16.99 10.06
C ASN A 498 -9.69 16.68 8.61
N THR A 499 -10.42 15.58 8.32
CA THR A 499 -10.74 15.15 6.95
C THR A 499 -12.23 14.98 6.74
N ALA A 500 -12.68 15.06 5.49
CA ALA A 500 -14.04 14.73 5.07
C ALA A 500 -14.21 13.25 4.67
N ASN A 501 -13.23 12.40 4.91
CA ASN A 501 -13.29 10.97 4.62
C ASN A 501 -14.44 10.31 5.37
N ALA A 502 -15.01 9.24 4.82
CA ALA A 502 -16.00 8.46 5.54
C ALA A 502 -15.39 7.86 6.82
N PRO A 503 -16.10 7.85 7.97
CA PRO A 503 -15.56 7.32 9.23
C PRO A 503 -15.06 5.88 9.10
N GLN A 504 -15.74 5.05 8.34
CA GLN A 504 -15.34 3.66 8.09
C GLN A 504 -14.01 3.57 7.33
N ASP A 505 -13.74 4.47 6.37
CA ASP A 505 -12.46 4.50 5.65
C ASP A 505 -11.33 4.97 6.59
N ASN A 506 -11.62 5.92 7.48
CA ASN A 506 -10.68 6.33 8.52
C ASN A 506 -10.38 5.21 9.53
N GLU A 507 -11.36 4.34 9.85
CA GLU A 507 -11.12 3.15 10.67
C GLU A 507 -10.16 2.16 9.99
N VAL A 508 -10.38 1.86 8.71
CA VAL A 508 -9.51 1.00 7.92
C VAL A 508 -8.08 1.56 7.88
N GLU A 509 -7.94 2.87 7.69
CA GLU A 509 -6.63 3.52 7.63
C GLU A 509 -5.90 3.53 8.98
N VAL A 510 -6.59 3.83 10.08
CA VAL A 510 -5.96 3.79 11.42
C VAL A 510 -5.54 2.35 11.76
N ASP A 511 -6.35 1.34 11.44
CA ASP A 511 -5.99 -0.06 11.63
C ASP A 511 -4.79 -0.47 10.77
N ARG A 512 -4.67 0.08 9.56
CA ARG A 512 -3.48 -0.07 8.70
C ARG A 512 -2.24 0.55 9.35
N TYR A 513 -2.32 1.77 9.91
CA TYR A 513 -1.16 2.40 10.56
C TYR A 513 -0.70 1.58 11.76
N ILE A 514 -1.63 1.03 12.56
CA ILE A 514 -1.29 0.12 13.67
C ILE A 514 -0.56 -1.14 13.16
N ALA A 515 -1.00 -1.69 12.02
CA ALA A 515 -0.44 -2.90 11.44
C ALA A 515 0.91 -2.69 10.72
N GLN A 516 1.13 -1.48 10.17
CA GLN A 516 2.30 -1.14 9.35
C GLN A 516 3.00 0.12 9.88
N PRO A 517 3.72 0.04 11.01
CA PRO A 517 4.39 1.19 11.61
C PRO A 517 5.31 1.93 10.64
N ALA A 518 5.25 3.24 10.63
CA ALA A 518 6.02 4.19 9.85
C ALA A 518 5.70 4.25 8.33
N GLN A 519 5.03 3.25 7.72
CA GLN A 519 4.74 3.29 6.29
C GLN A 519 3.97 4.56 5.90
N ALA A 520 3.01 4.98 6.73
CA ALA A 520 2.19 6.15 6.51
C ALA A 520 2.99 7.49 6.49
N LEU A 521 4.20 7.52 7.03
CA LEU A 521 5.08 8.70 7.04
C LEU A 521 5.64 9.03 5.65
N SER A 522 5.82 8.03 4.80
CA SER A 522 6.51 8.13 3.51
C SER A 522 5.89 9.14 2.57
N TYR A 523 4.56 9.21 2.53
CA TYR A 523 3.78 10.09 1.64
C TYR A 523 4.14 11.56 1.79
N LYS A 524 3.88 12.12 2.96
CA LYS A 524 4.09 13.54 3.23
C LYS A 524 5.57 13.89 3.31
N ALA A 525 6.39 13.04 3.93
CA ALA A 525 7.82 13.24 4.00
C ALA A 525 8.46 13.27 2.60
N GLY A 526 8.12 12.32 1.74
CA GLY A 526 8.58 12.27 0.36
C GLY A 526 8.16 13.48 -0.46
N GLN A 527 6.87 13.85 -0.38
CA GLN A 527 6.34 15.06 -1.02
C GLN A 527 7.14 16.31 -0.66
N LEU A 528 7.36 16.53 0.63
CA LEU A 528 8.05 17.72 1.12
C LEU A 528 9.51 17.75 0.67
N ARG A 529 10.19 16.60 0.63
CA ARG A 529 11.56 16.48 0.15
C ARG A 529 11.68 16.81 -1.36
N ILE A 530 10.77 16.26 -2.19
CA ILE A 530 10.72 16.56 -3.62
C ILE A 530 10.40 18.04 -3.87
N LYS A 531 9.46 18.62 -3.11
CA LYS A 531 9.18 20.07 -3.18
C LYS A 531 10.39 20.91 -2.81
N ALA A 532 11.10 20.56 -1.75
CA ALA A 532 12.31 21.27 -1.33
C ALA A 532 13.42 21.21 -2.41
N LEU A 533 13.59 20.07 -3.09
CA LEU A 533 14.50 19.95 -4.22
C LEU A 533 14.10 20.88 -5.38
N ARG A 534 12.80 20.95 -5.69
CA ARG A 534 12.29 21.87 -6.73
C ARG A 534 12.53 23.33 -6.36
N GLU A 535 12.17 23.72 -5.15
CA GLU A 535 12.36 25.09 -4.63
C GLU A 535 13.85 25.50 -4.64
N LYS A 536 14.73 24.58 -4.21
CA LYS A 536 16.18 24.78 -4.28
C LYS A 536 16.67 25.00 -5.72
N ALA A 537 16.20 24.19 -6.66
CA ALA A 537 16.55 24.32 -8.06
C ALA A 537 16.02 25.64 -8.68
N GLN A 538 14.79 26.02 -8.35
CA GLN A 538 14.18 27.28 -8.79
C GLN A 538 14.95 28.48 -8.25
N ALA A 539 15.31 28.48 -6.98
CA ALA A 539 16.08 29.57 -6.36
C ALA A 539 17.48 29.71 -6.97
N ALA A 540 18.16 28.58 -7.23
CA ALA A 540 19.53 28.58 -7.77
C ALA A 540 19.60 28.92 -9.26
N LEU A 541 18.64 28.50 -10.06
CA LEU A 541 18.65 28.68 -11.51
C LEU A 541 17.90 29.96 -11.96
N GLY A 542 17.00 30.50 -11.14
CA GLY A 542 16.21 31.67 -11.48
C GLY A 542 15.45 31.48 -12.81
N THR A 543 15.62 32.38 -13.75
CA THR A 543 14.98 32.32 -15.09
C THR A 543 15.45 31.14 -15.97
N ARG A 544 16.54 30.48 -15.64
CA ARG A 544 17.04 29.27 -16.32
C ARG A 544 16.33 27.99 -15.87
N PHE A 545 15.50 28.05 -14.84
CA PHE A 545 14.79 26.88 -14.34
C PHE A 545 13.75 26.41 -15.36
N ASP A 546 13.86 25.15 -15.79
CA ASP A 546 12.85 24.46 -16.59
C ASP A 546 12.32 23.27 -15.80
N VAL A 547 11.04 23.30 -15.48
CA VAL A 547 10.35 22.25 -14.70
C VAL A 547 10.40 20.90 -15.40
N ARG A 548 10.41 20.86 -16.73
CA ARG A 548 10.49 19.63 -17.52
C ARG A 548 11.84 18.94 -17.33
N ARG A 549 12.94 19.71 -17.38
CA ARG A 549 14.30 19.21 -17.11
C ARG A 549 14.45 18.74 -15.66
N PHE A 550 13.81 19.45 -14.73
CA PHE A 550 13.81 19.03 -13.32
C PHE A 550 13.11 17.67 -13.13
N HIS A 551 11.91 17.49 -13.69
CA HIS A 551 11.18 16.22 -13.60
C HIS A 551 11.89 15.09 -14.35
N ASP A 552 12.52 15.38 -15.49
CA ASP A 552 13.30 14.39 -16.22
C ASP A 552 14.52 13.90 -15.43
N ALA A 553 15.21 14.82 -14.74
CA ALA A 553 16.33 14.47 -13.88
C ALA A 553 15.88 13.65 -12.66
N LEU A 554 14.76 14.03 -12.05
CA LEU A 554 14.22 13.36 -10.86
C LEU A 554 13.78 11.93 -11.16
N LEU A 555 13.14 11.68 -12.31
CA LEU A 555 12.63 10.37 -12.70
C LEU A 555 13.60 9.56 -13.58
N GLY A 556 14.64 10.17 -14.13
CA GLY A 556 15.53 9.56 -15.12
C GLY A 556 16.53 8.54 -14.57
N ASN A 557 16.60 8.38 -13.26
CA ASN A 557 17.50 7.44 -12.60
C ASN A 557 16.81 6.15 -12.11
N GLY A 558 15.54 5.91 -12.48
CA GLY A 558 14.75 4.82 -11.92
C GLY A 558 14.38 5.08 -10.45
N VAL A 559 14.02 4.03 -9.73
CA VAL A 559 13.66 4.13 -8.31
C VAL A 559 14.91 4.36 -7.46
N LEU A 560 14.91 5.41 -6.65
CA LEU A 560 15.99 5.75 -5.72
C LEU A 560 15.43 6.13 -4.35
N PRO A 561 15.97 5.60 -3.24
CA PRO A 561 15.71 6.15 -1.91
C PRO A 561 16.07 7.64 -1.86
N LEU A 562 15.31 8.43 -1.10
CA LEU A 562 15.45 9.89 -1.09
C LEU A 562 16.88 10.41 -0.86
N PRO A 563 17.72 9.82 0.03
CA PRO A 563 19.10 10.30 0.19
C PRO A 563 19.93 10.18 -1.10
N LEU A 564 19.76 9.10 -1.86
CA LEU A 564 20.42 8.93 -3.14
C LEU A 564 19.85 9.85 -4.21
N LEU A 565 18.53 10.00 -4.24
CA LEU A 565 17.85 10.95 -5.13
C LEU A 565 18.37 12.38 -4.91
N GLU A 566 18.44 12.84 -3.66
CA GLU A 566 18.93 14.19 -3.33
C GLU A 566 20.36 14.41 -3.77
N ARG A 567 21.22 13.40 -3.59
CA ARG A 567 22.60 13.45 -4.08
C ARG A 567 22.65 13.63 -5.60
N GLU A 568 21.88 12.84 -6.35
CA GLU A 568 21.87 12.91 -7.81
C GLU A 568 21.23 14.21 -8.31
N MET A 569 20.16 14.69 -7.68
CA MET A 569 19.58 16.00 -7.97
C MET A 569 20.55 17.16 -7.64
N GLY A 570 21.38 17.00 -6.60
CA GLY A 570 22.45 17.94 -6.32
C GLY A 570 23.50 18.01 -7.44
N LYS A 571 23.95 16.86 -7.97
CA LYS A 571 24.86 16.79 -9.12
C LYS A 571 24.24 17.41 -10.37
N TRP A 572 23.00 17.07 -10.66
CA TRP A 572 22.23 17.67 -11.76
C TRP A 572 22.20 19.20 -11.64
N LEU A 573 21.90 19.73 -10.47
CA LEU A 573 21.85 21.19 -10.25
C LEU A 573 23.20 21.84 -10.49
N GLN A 574 24.30 21.25 -10.00
CA GLN A 574 25.65 21.75 -10.27
C GLN A 574 25.98 21.79 -11.78
N THR A 575 25.59 20.73 -12.50
CA THR A 575 25.74 20.71 -13.97
C THR A 575 24.95 21.82 -14.64
N GLN A 576 23.71 22.11 -14.20
CA GLN A 576 22.89 23.19 -14.74
C GLN A 576 23.48 24.59 -14.41
N LEU A 577 24.21 24.71 -13.30
CA LEU A 577 24.90 25.96 -12.94
C LEU A 577 26.17 26.21 -13.75
N GLY A 578 26.69 25.18 -14.44
CA GLY A 578 27.94 25.27 -15.20
C GLY A 578 29.18 25.14 -14.32
N ALA A 579 29.03 24.66 -13.07
CA ALA A 579 30.16 24.33 -12.24
C ALA A 579 30.82 23.07 -12.80
N THR A 580 32.09 23.16 -13.23
CA THR A 580 32.93 22.00 -13.53
C THR A 580 33.02 21.16 -12.26
N GLU A 581 32.75 19.87 -12.39
CA GLU A 581 32.99 18.93 -11.28
C GLU A 581 34.46 19.07 -10.82
N THR A 582 34.67 19.64 -9.66
CA THR A 582 35.87 19.30 -8.87
C THR A 582 35.63 17.85 -8.47
N PRO A 583 36.45 16.89 -8.91
CA PRO A 583 36.26 15.52 -8.50
C PRO A 583 36.19 15.52 -6.97
N ALA A 584 35.06 15.07 -6.42
CA ALA A 584 35.02 14.75 -5.02
C ALA A 584 36.19 13.78 -4.74
N PRO A 585 36.96 13.94 -3.65
CA PRO A 585 37.99 13.01 -3.32
C PRO A 585 37.39 11.62 -3.40
N ALA A 586 37.96 10.76 -4.27
CA ALA A 586 37.63 9.35 -4.29
C ALA A 586 37.82 8.89 -2.84
N ASP A 587 36.86 8.14 -2.31
CA ASP A 587 36.93 7.54 -0.97
C ASP A 587 36.61 8.43 0.26
N ALA A 588 35.51 9.19 0.21
CA ALA A 588 34.69 9.27 1.42
C ALA A 588 33.58 8.25 1.27
N PRO A 589 33.60 7.09 1.95
CA PRO A 589 32.44 6.23 2.01
C PRO A 589 31.26 7.09 2.49
N ALA A 590 30.13 6.99 1.83
CA ALA A 590 28.87 7.49 2.39
C ALA A 590 28.89 7.04 3.85
N LYS A 591 28.87 8.01 4.79
CA LYS A 591 28.95 7.72 6.22
C LYS A 591 27.91 6.64 6.45
N ALA A 592 28.38 5.41 6.70
CA ALA A 592 27.51 4.28 6.93
C ALA A 592 26.51 4.73 7.98
N PRO A 593 25.22 4.43 7.85
CA PRO A 593 24.29 4.66 8.93
C PRO A 593 24.95 4.12 10.18
N ALA A 594 25.13 4.97 11.20
CA ALA A 594 25.87 4.64 12.40
C ALA A 594 25.43 3.25 12.83
N ALA A 595 26.37 2.32 12.95
CA ALA A 595 26.08 0.94 13.30
C ALA A 595 25.13 0.98 14.49
N VAL A 596 23.93 0.48 14.31
CA VAL A 596 22.96 0.32 15.40
C VAL A 596 23.68 -0.55 16.42
N PRO A 597 23.93 -0.08 17.66
CA PRO A 597 24.57 -0.91 18.65
C PRO A 597 23.70 -2.16 18.81
N ALA A 598 24.34 -3.32 18.69
CA ALA A 598 23.67 -4.59 18.96
C ALA A 598 22.98 -4.49 20.33
N PRO A 599 21.74 -4.97 20.47
CA PRO A 599 21.10 -4.99 21.76
C PRO A 599 22.01 -5.72 22.75
N PRO A 600 22.25 -5.18 23.96
CA PRO A 600 23.12 -5.81 24.93
C PRO A 600 22.53 -7.18 25.27
N VAL A 601 23.36 -8.21 25.15
CA VAL A 601 23.07 -9.54 25.70
C VAL A 601 22.86 -9.33 27.20
N ALA A 602 21.67 -9.68 27.69
CA ALA A 602 21.31 -9.53 29.08
C ALA A 602 22.31 -10.28 29.96
N ALA A 603 23.09 -9.54 30.70
CA ALA A 603 23.88 -10.07 31.81
C ALA A 603 22.94 -10.34 33.01
N PRO A 604 23.20 -11.35 33.85
CA PRO A 604 22.33 -11.70 34.98
C PRO A 604 22.23 -10.52 35.94
N ALA A 605 21.00 -10.25 36.40
CA ALA A 605 20.66 -9.13 37.27
C ALA A 605 21.40 -9.19 38.59
N THR A 606 22.12 -8.12 38.90
CA THR A 606 22.57 -7.82 40.28
C THR A 606 21.46 -7.06 41.00
N PRO A 607 21.20 -7.29 42.28
CA PRO A 607 20.06 -6.68 42.99
C PRO A 607 20.26 -5.16 43.16
N ALA A 608 19.17 -4.43 42.95
CA ALA A 608 19.10 -2.99 43.03
C ALA A 608 19.39 -2.42 44.43
N PRO A 609 20.09 -1.29 44.54
CA PRO A 609 20.12 -0.51 45.78
C PRO A 609 18.83 0.32 45.94
N ALA A 610 18.45 0.55 47.21
CA ALA A 610 17.25 1.26 47.62
C ALA A 610 17.15 2.68 47.07
N PRO A 611 15.91 3.24 46.94
CA PRO A 611 15.71 4.53 46.29
C PRO A 611 16.20 5.69 47.17
N ALA A 612 16.96 6.61 46.56
CA ALA A 612 17.38 7.86 47.16
C ALA A 612 16.22 8.89 47.10
N THR A 613 16.11 9.66 48.19
CA THR A 613 15.14 10.72 48.41
C THR A 613 15.23 11.83 47.34
N PRO A 614 14.13 12.36 46.83
CA PRO A 614 14.18 13.42 45.82
C PRO A 614 14.58 14.78 46.42
N ALA A 615 15.43 15.49 45.69
CA ALA A 615 15.81 16.87 45.99
C ALA A 615 14.67 17.86 45.68
N PRO A 616 14.56 19.00 46.38
CA PRO A 616 13.46 19.93 46.21
C PRO A 616 13.55 20.72 44.89
N ALA A 617 12.39 20.94 44.28
CA ALA A 617 12.21 21.72 43.07
C ALA A 617 12.46 23.21 43.27
N PRO A 618 12.94 23.98 42.29
CA PRO A 618 13.09 25.44 42.42
C PRO A 618 11.73 26.15 42.35
N ALA A 619 11.64 27.22 43.12
CA ALA A 619 10.44 28.04 43.32
C ALA A 619 9.97 28.75 42.05
N ALA A 620 8.65 28.74 41.82
CA ALA A 620 7.97 29.53 40.79
C ALA A 620 7.85 31.02 41.21
N PRO A 621 7.84 31.96 40.25
CA PRO A 621 7.66 33.39 40.57
C PRO A 621 6.18 33.71 40.88
N ALA A 622 6.01 34.71 41.75
CA ALA A 622 4.77 35.15 42.36
C ALA A 622 3.72 35.63 41.36
N ALA A 623 2.46 35.19 41.60
CA ALA A 623 1.29 35.64 40.87
C ALA A 623 0.64 36.86 41.54
N THR A 624 0.21 37.81 40.73
CA THR A 624 -0.55 39.03 41.10
C THR A 624 -1.99 38.67 41.45
N PRO A 625 -2.66 39.38 42.42
CA PRO A 625 -3.97 38.98 42.94
C PRO A 625 -5.13 39.36 42.01
N ALA A 626 -6.11 38.47 41.90
CA ALA A 626 -7.41 38.70 41.25
C ALA A 626 -8.49 39.12 42.26
N PRO A 627 -9.54 39.84 41.83
CA PRO A 627 -10.52 40.43 42.73
C PRO A 627 -11.60 39.45 43.20
N ALA A 628 -12.21 39.79 44.34
CA ALA A 628 -13.12 39.02 45.16
C ALA A 628 -14.40 38.53 44.46
N ALA A 629 -14.76 37.27 44.71
CA ALA A 629 -16.04 36.68 44.34
C ALA A 629 -17.01 36.59 45.53
N VAL A 630 -18.25 36.89 45.23
CA VAL A 630 -19.42 36.91 46.11
C VAL A 630 -19.89 35.49 46.42
N LYS A 631 -20.26 35.24 47.67
CA LYS A 631 -20.71 33.97 48.24
C LYS A 631 -22.23 33.77 48.04
N PRO A 632 -22.72 32.62 47.65
CA PRO A 632 -24.12 32.22 47.87
C PRO A 632 -24.28 31.25 49.05
N PRO A 633 -25.50 31.09 49.61
CA PRO A 633 -25.71 30.55 50.95
C PRO A 633 -25.82 29.03 51.03
N ALA A 634 -25.66 28.56 52.28
CA ALA A 634 -25.66 27.19 52.71
C ALA A 634 -27.04 26.50 52.64
N THR A 635 -27.06 25.22 52.30
CA THR A 635 -28.11 24.28 52.74
C THR A 635 -27.51 22.92 53.13
N THR A 636 -27.72 22.59 54.30
CA THR A 636 -27.76 21.41 55.17
C THR A 636 -27.62 20.01 54.56
N THR A 637 -26.69 19.29 55.21
CA THR A 637 -26.53 17.82 55.22
C THR A 637 -27.56 17.15 56.15
N PRO A 638 -27.88 15.88 55.98
CA PRO A 638 -27.60 14.97 57.08
C PRO A 638 -26.96 13.61 56.69
N ALA A 639 -26.01 13.27 57.53
CA ALA A 639 -25.70 12.02 58.22
C ALA A 639 -25.60 10.68 57.50
N VAL A 640 -24.41 10.13 57.65
CA VAL A 640 -23.99 8.73 57.54
C VAL A 640 -24.58 7.89 58.69
N PRO A 641 -24.82 6.55 58.54
CA PRO A 641 -23.93 5.65 59.28
C PRO A 641 -23.48 4.35 58.58
N ALA A 642 -22.21 4.05 58.85
CA ALA A 642 -21.65 2.80 59.39
C ALA A 642 -21.68 1.47 58.58
N THR A 643 -20.49 1.00 58.32
CA THR A 643 -19.95 -0.35 58.07
C THR A 643 -20.12 -1.26 59.30
N PRO A 644 -19.71 -2.54 59.32
CA PRO A 644 -19.40 -3.59 58.33
C PRO A 644 -19.90 -5.00 58.76
N ALA A 645 -19.74 -5.99 57.90
CA ALA A 645 -19.53 -7.38 58.36
C ALA A 645 -18.89 -8.29 57.27
N LYS A 646 -17.97 -9.08 57.73
CA LYS A 646 -17.05 -10.01 57.08
C LYS A 646 -17.68 -11.44 56.92
N PRO A 647 -17.03 -12.37 56.28
CA PRO A 647 -17.60 -13.35 55.38
C PRO A 647 -17.89 -14.73 56.01
N ALA A 648 -18.62 -15.58 55.30
CA ALA A 648 -18.72 -17.01 55.57
C ALA A 648 -18.32 -17.81 54.34
N ALA A 649 -17.55 -18.85 54.59
CA ALA A 649 -16.95 -19.78 53.65
C ALA A 649 -17.90 -20.98 53.33
N PRO A 650 -17.49 -21.95 52.51
CA PRO A 650 -18.31 -22.65 51.55
C PRO A 650 -18.82 -24.01 52.01
N ALA A 651 -19.78 -24.56 51.35
CA ALA A 651 -20.16 -25.97 51.47
C ALA A 651 -20.75 -26.53 50.18
N PRO A 652 -20.94 -27.83 50.03
CA PRO A 652 -20.28 -28.67 49.03
C PRO A 652 -21.22 -29.14 47.91
N ALA A 653 -20.64 -29.80 46.90
CA ALA A 653 -21.35 -30.45 45.81
C ALA A 653 -22.15 -31.68 46.29
N PRO A 654 -23.25 -32.00 45.61
CA PRO A 654 -23.64 -33.39 45.45
C PRO A 654 -23.98 -33.86 44.05
N ALA A 655 -23.45 -35.00 43.74
CA ALA A 655 -24.01 -36.21 43.17
C ALA A 655 -25.10 -36.15 42.09
N LYS A 656 -24.81 -36.81 40.95
CA LYS A 656 -25.80 -37.44 40.07
C LYS A 656 -26.65 -38.49 40.82
N PRO A 657 -27.93 -38.73 40.42
CA PRO A 657 -28.20 -39.76 39.44
C PRO A 657 -29.51 -39.67 38.63
N SER A 658 -29.55 -40.55 37.63
CA SER A 658 -30.59 -41.40 37.03
C SER A 658 -31.91 -40.82 36.46
N SER A 659 -32.05 -41.09 35.20
CA SER A 659 -33.13 -41.73 34.39
C SER A 659 -34.60 -41.65 34.86
N ASP A 660 -35.40 -41.34 33.86
CA ASP A 660 -36.70 -41.87 33.45
C ASP A 660 -37.84 -40.87 33.27
N ALA A 661 -38.23 -40.75 32.00
CA ALA A 661 -39.60 -40.60 31.40
C ALA A 661 -40.41 -39.31 31.67
N PRO A 662 -41.41 -39.01 30.83
CA PRO A 662 -41.42 -38.86 29.35
C PRO A 662 -41.90 -37.43 28.91
N ALA A 663 -41.77 -37.15 27.62
CA ALA A 663 -42.15 -35.89 26.97
C ALA A 663 -43.65 -35.59 27.00
N PRO A 664 -44.08 -34.31 27.05
CA PRO A 664 -45.41 -33.90 26.63
C PRO A 664 -45.40 -33.27 25.25
N ALA A 665 -46.54 -33.49 24.58
CA ALA A 665 -46.90 -33.30 23.20
C ALA A 665 -46.80 -31.85 22.70
N ALA A 666 -46.48 -31.74 21.40
CA ALA A 666 -46.55 -30.54 20.59
C ALA A 666 -47.98 -30.09 20.32
N ALA A 667 -48.27 -28.80 20.42
CA ALA A 667 -49.49 -28.17 19.95
C ALA A 667 -49.36 -27.69 18.52
N PRO A 668 -50.42 -27.65 17.72
CA PRO A 668 -50.34 -27.55 16.25
C PRO A 668 -50.23 -26.11 15.75
N VAL A 669 -49.37 -25.95 14.71
CA VAL A 669 -49.23 -24.72 13.93
C VAL A 669 -50.32 -24.68 12.86
N LYS A 670 -51.05 -23.54 12.75
CA LYS A 670 -52.03 -23.25 11.70
C LYS A 670 -51.33 -23.01 10.35
N PRO A 671 -51.89 -23.51 9.24
CA PRO A 671 -51.37 -23.26 7.90
C PRO A 671 -51.80 -21.89 7.35
N ALA A 672 -50.90 -21.27 6.55
CA ALA A 672 -51.16 -20.08 5.77
C ALA A 672 -51.95 -20.43 4.46
N PRO A 673 -52.70 -19.47 3.88
CA PRO A 673 -53.59 -19.73 2.76
C PRO A 673 -52.87 -19.85 1.41
N PRO A 674 -53.50 -20.52 0.40
CA PRO A 674 -52.84 -20.81 -0.87
C PRO A 674 -52.95 -19.67 -1.90
N VAL A 675 -51.89 -19.59 -2.73
CA VAL A 675 -51.83 -18.75 -3.93
C VAL A 675 -52.51 -19.48 -5.09
N PRO A 676 -53.30 -18.80 -5.94
CA PRO A 676 -54.02 -19.46 -7.03
C PRO A 676 -53.12 -19.75 -8.24
N ALA A 677 -53.31 -20.95 -8.79
CA ALA A 677 -52.73 -21.43 -10.02
C ALA A 677 -53.41 -20.81 -11.24
N ALA A 678 -52.63 -20.38 -12.23
CA ALA A 678 -53.14 -20.09 -13.59
C ALA A 678 -52.58 -21.13 -14.58
N GLY A 679 -53.50 -21.58 -15.41
CA GLY A 679 -53.47 -22.79 -16.21
C GLY A 679 -52.47 -22.83 -17.36
N ALA A 680 -52.24 -24.08 -17.72
CA ALA A 680 -51.56 -24.53 -18.92
C ALA A 680 -52.38 -24.31 -20.18
N ASP A 681 -51.83 -24.02 -21.32
CA ASP A 681 -51.77 -24.90 -22.48
C ASP A 681 -51.25 -24.20 -23.75
N LYS A 682 -50.51 -25.02 -24.58
CA LYS A 682 -50.26 -24.98 -26.04
C LYS A 682 -48.86 -24.54 -26.51
N ARG A 683 -48.11 -25.56 -26.88
CA ARG A 683 -47.17 -25.60 -28.02
C ARG A 683 -47.89 -26.07 -29.29
N PRO A 684 -47.26 -26.11 -30.51
CA PRO A 684 -45.98 -25.54 -31.05
C PRO A 684 -46.21 -24.84 -32.43
N GLY A 685 -45.12 -24.22 -32.98
CA GLY A 685 -45.08 -23.76 -34.38
C GLY A 685 -43.76 -23.11 -34.79
N GLU A 686 -42.95 -23.82 -35.44
CA GLU A 686 -41.92 -23.60 -36.46
C GLU A 686 -41.43 -22.18 -36.81
N LEU A 687 -40.12 -22.13 -36.96
CA LEU A 687 -39.28 -21.14 -37.66
C LEU A 687 -39.66 -20.98 -39.13
N PRO A 688 -39.34 -19.85 -39.80
CA PRO A 688 -38.20 -19.91 -40.72
C PRO A 688 -37.21 -18.74 -40.70
N ALA A 689 -36.11 -19.05 -41.36
CA ALA A 689 -34.86 -18.32 -41.45
C ALA A 689 -34.84 -17.13 -42.43
N ALA A 690 -33.80 -16.30 -42.20
CA ALA A 690 -32.99 -15.52 -43.15
C ALA A 690 -33.60 -14.31 -43.88
N ALA A 691 -32.91 -13.16 -43.70
CA ALA A 691 -32.30 -12.41 -44.79
C ALA A 691 -31.51 -11.20 -44.27
N SER A 692 -30.26 -11.15 -44.66
CA SER A 692 -29.30 -10.07 -44.62
C SER A 692 -29.66 -8.92 -45.57
N THR A 693 -29.52 -7.67 -45.17
CA THR A 693 -29.06 -6.56 -46.07
C THR A 693 -28.59 -5.35 -45.28
N PRO A 694 -27.60 -4.57 -45.83
CA PRO A 694 -26.81 -3.55 -45.12
C PRO A 694 -27.42 -2.14 -45.18
N PRO A 695 -26.78 -1.15 -44.50
CA PRO A 695 -27.36 0.18 -44.28
C PRO A 695 -27.14 1.15 -45.46
N PRO A 696 -27.94 2.20 -45.59
CA PRO A 696 -27.58 3.34 -46.44
C PRO A 696 -27.09 4.54 -45.62
N ASP A 697 -26.05 5.17 -46.18
CA ASP A 697 -25.62 6.53 -45.91
C ASP A 697 -26.76 7.52 -46.06
N HIS A 698 -26.83 8.51 -45.20
CA HIS A 698 -27.22 9.88 -45.57
C HIS A 698 -26.65 10.91 -44.60
N ALA A 699 -25.84 11.74 -45.16
CA ALA A 699 -25.46 13.09 -44.66
C ALA A 699 -26.67 13.98 -44.50
N GLY A 700 -26.70 14.76 -43.44
CA GLY A 700 -27.73 15.81 -43.22
C GLY A 700 -27.26 16.78 -42.16
N ALA A 701 -26.66 17.88 -42.57
CA ALA A 701 -26.40 19.05 -41.76
C ALA A 701 -27.69 19.72 -41.28
N LEU A 702 -27.70 20.20 -40.03
CA LEU A 702 -28.50 21.35 -39.54
C LEU A 702 -27.99 21.75 -38.15
N ALA A 703 -27.29 22.88 -38.10
CA ALA A 703 -27.71 24.21 -37.63
C ALA A 703 -27.58 24.38 -36.10
N GLU A 704 -26.57 25.15 -35.70
CA GLU A 704 -26.47 25.87 -34.43
C GLU A 704 -27.66 26.82 -34.22
N PRO A 705 -28.05 27.12 -33.00
CA PRO A 705 -28.62 28.43 -32.70
C PRO A 705 -27.66 29.30 -31.87
N ALA A 706 -27.63 30.53 -32.28
CA ALA A 706 -26.81 31.64 -31.87
C ALA A 706 -26.99 32.06 -30.40
N LEU A 707 -25.88 32.56 -29.82
CA LEU A 707 -25.81 33.36 -28.61
C LEU A 707 -26.34 34.79 -28.87
N PRO A 708 -27.01 35.46 -27.94
CA PRO A 708 -27.19 36.91 -27.99
C PRO A 708 -26.11 37.63 -27.15
N GLY A 709 -25.70 38.68 -27.75
CA GLY A 709 -24.88 39.84 -27.61
C GLY A 709 -24.41 40.28 -26.21
N ALA A 710 -23.16 40.71 -26.25
CA ALA A 710 -22.50 41.59 -25.31
C ALA A 710 -23.16 42.98 -25.25
N VAL A 711 -23.23 43.56 -24.04
CA VAL A 711 -23.29 44.98 -23.79
C VAL A 711 -22.24 45.34 -22.78
N GLU A 712 -21.36 46.24 -23.22
CA GLU A 712 -20.37 46.97 -22.43
C GLU A 712 -21.01 47.79 -21.30
N LYS A 713 -20.46 47.73 -20.14
CA LYS A 713 -19.87 48.84 -19.40
C LYS A 713 -19.09 48.31 -18.18
#